data_70501425b2c8075f6207a52d64e8aea9
#
_entry.id   70501425b2c8075f6207a52d64e8aea9
#
_cell.length_a   1.000
_cell.length_b   1.000
_cell.length_c   1.000
_cell.angle_alpha   90.00
_cell.angle_beta   90.00
_cell.angle_gamma   90.00
#
_symmetry.space_group_name_H-M   'P 1'
#
loop_
_entity.id
_entity.type
_entity.pdbx_description
1 polymer ?
#
loop_
_entity_poly.entity_id
_entity_poly.type
_entity_poly.pdbx_seq_one_letter_code
_entity_poly.pdbx_strand_id
1 'polypeptide(L)'
;MDAGDYDRALDLLEKLLKKNPGDAEAQRLLDELRTLKDSKSGDGAVQDELSRSTAEARRAQKELEELIARGSNSTSPQNAAPGSVQRAGERTSSAETSSDKIAAQQKLRDAEEAARRAREAEIAAEKAAADATARERKAEAEKAAQALAAQKQREAAARKAAEEELARKNRAIQREIDGVNGEIAQGKSDLTANKIDSALNHFGKAQKMLPISAGEPLFSGSKNSEMASALYEALQNAASDADKKRLRDAAVRYAEEAIRKTPNDAAAHYVLGMTAMDVKNYPKALDELSKAVQNDPSNALYHYNLGRVQYLSRRYSDARSSFQKSVDLDGRFAPAQYNLGLANLRIGNEAEALSSFRRARTTDPNYEKAYLEEARLLSKQGDRNGAVKAYNAVLRINDVNGNALRELGSEYYAMESYAASENCYRRALALLSPTEEDPTTYYNLSATLYAERKDAEAITYAKRAYASKSSLGNTAQANVVYNYALMLQESGKSEEAIPLYLEALRLNPDHEKSKINLGRMYLEMNPPDVDTALRLFKQAYDADNKSFEANNNLGSAYLAKKDYKNAIKFYQNALRLEPSNNTVRSNLAQTYASDGQFDNAKTTYTELIRRDGTNWDAYVELGKVCMSTGDVAGAERYLSEVQTKRPNHRRAEVTELLSAIRSGGFQAK
;
A
#
# COMPACT_ATOMS: atom_id res chain seq x y z
N MET A 1 4.98 -0.39 61.33
CA MET A 1 4.90 -1.64 60.56
C MET A 1 5.25 -2.78 61.48
N ASP A 2 4.36 -3.73 61.61
CA ASP A 2 4.67 -4.98 62.29
C ASP A 2 5.74 -5.75 61.54
N ALA A 3 6.54 -6.59 62.21
CA ALA A 3 7.61 -7.35 61.59
C ALA A 3 7.11 -8.13 60.33
N GLY A 4 5.85 -8.56 60.35
CA GLY A 4 5.19 -9.23 59.21
C GLY A 4 4.91 -8.34 58.00
N ASP A 5 4.78 -7.03 58.15
CA ASP A 5 4.53 -6.08 57.05
C ASP A 5 5.82 -5.75 56.29
N TYR A 6 6.98 -5.71 56.97
CA TYR A 6 8.29 -5.56 56.36
C TYR A 6 8.65 -6.79 55.50
N ASP A 7 8.40 -7.99 56.03
CA ASP A 7 8.68 -9.22 55.33
C ASP A 7 7.83 -9.35 54.07
N ARG A 8 6.58 -8.90 54.12
CA ARG A 8 5.66 -8.91 52.97
C ARG A 8 6.05 -7.89 51.93
N ALA A 9 6.49 -6.70 52.33
CA ALA A 9 6.97 -5.66 51.40
C ALA A 9 8.28 -6.07 50.72
N LEU A 10 9.20 -6.70 51.44
CA LEU A 10 10.45 -7.24 50.93
C LEU A 10 10.17 -8.36 49.91
N ASP A 11 9.27 -9.32 50.22
CA ASP A 11 8.89 -10.41 49.32
C ASP A 11 8.24 -9.87 48.02
N LEU A 12 7.43 -8.83 48.12
CA LEU A 12 6.80 -8.20 46.93
C LEU A 12 7.83 -7.51 46.04
N LEU A 13 8.78 -6.77 46.61
CA LEU A 13 9.85 -6.10 45.86
C LEU A 13 10.82 -7.11 45.24
N GLU A 14 11.15 -8.19 45.93
CA GLU A 14 11.98 -9.29 45.37
C GLU A 14 11.26 -10.01 44.21
N LYS A 15 9.94 -10.22 44.29
CA LYS A 15 9.13 -10.76 43.19
C LYS A 15 9.06 -9.81 41.98
N LEU A 16 9.01 -8.50 42.22
CA LEU A 16 9.00 -7.49 41.19
C LEU A 16 10.34 -7.44 40.45
N LEU A 17 11.46 -7.45 41.20
CA LEU A 17 12.81 -7.50 40.65
C LEU A 17 13.09 -8.81 39.89
N LYS A 18 12.49 -9.91 40.34
CA LYS A 18 12.59 -11.20 39.62
C LYS A 18 11.88 -11.18 38.27
N LYS A 19 10.83 -10.35 38.13
CA LYS A 19 10.12 -10.11 36.84
C LYS A 19 10.78 -9.03 35.99
N ASN A 20 11.40 -8.04 36.61
CA ASN A 20 12.07 -6.94 35.91
C ASN A 20 13.42 -6.62 36.58
N PRO A 21 14.49 -7.36 36.26
CA PRO A 21 15.80 -7.25 36.92
C PRO A 21 16.51 -5.89 36.79
N GLY A 22 16.04 -5.05 35.84
CA GLY A 22 16.61 -3.71 35.60
C GLY A 22 15.87 -2.56 36.24
N ASP A 23 14.91 -2.82 37.13
CA ASP A 23 14.15 -1.77 37.82
C ASP A 23 14.97 -1.17 38.99
N ALA A 24 15.67 -0.06 38.66
CA ALA A 24 16.56 0.63 39.62
C ALA A 24 15.80 1.22 40.82
N GLU A 25 14.52 1.56 40.67
CA GLU A 25 13.68 2.14 41.71
C GLU A 25 13.22 1.05 42.71
N ALA A 26 12.83 -0.11 42.16
CA ALA A 26 12.51 -1.29 42.98
C ALA A 26 13.74 -1.81 43.74
N GLN A 27 14.92 -1.79 43.15
CA GLN A 27 16.18 -2.16 43.78
C GLN A 27 16.51 -1.22 44.97
N ARG A 28 16.38 0.08 44.73
CA ARG A 28 16.62 1.11 45.78
C ARG A 28 15.66 0.96 46.96
N LEU A 29 14.37 0.76 46.72
CA LEU A 29 13.37 0.54 47.76
C LEU A 29 13.63 -0.74 48.55
N LEU A 30 14.12 -1.80 47.88
CA LEU A 30 14.51 -3.05 48.53
C LEU A 30 15.67 -2.83 49.53
N ASP A 31 16.69 -2.08 49.12
CA ASP A 31 17.87 -1.79 49.92
C ASP A 31 17.53 -0.85 51.11
N GLU A 32 16.66 0.13 50.90
CA GLU A 32 16.16 1.02 51.95
C GLU A 32 15.32 0.25 52.99
N LEU A 33 14.43 -0.66 52.57
CA LEU A 33 13.63 -1.49 53.49
C LEU A 33 14.46 -2.51 54.27
N ARG A 34 15.51 -3.08 53.66
CA ARG A 34 16.47 -3.95 54.38
C ARG A 34 17.20 -3.20 55.46
N THR A 35 17.70 -1.99 55.17
CA THR A 35 18.39 -1.13 56.15
C THR A 35 17.48 -0.74 57.32
N LEU A 36 16.19 -0.48 57.05
CA LEU A 36 15.19 -0.19 58.09
C LEU A 36 14.84 -1.42 58.93
N LYS A 37 14.82 -2.61 58.37
CA LYS A 37 14.60 -3.87 59.10
C LYS A 37 15.76 -4.18 60.04
N ASP A 38 16.99 -4.03 59.57
CA ASP A 38 18.22 -4.31 60.36
C ASP A 38 18.41 -3.33 61.50
N SER A 39 17.92 -2.07 61.36
CA SER A 39 17.96 -1.08 62.46
C SER A 39 16.94 -1.31 63.59
N LYS A 40 15.90 -2.14 63.34
CA LYS A 40 14.85 -2.46 64.32
C LYS A 40 15.12 -3.72 65.18
N SER A 41 16.12 -4.52 64.84
CA SER A 41 16.39 -5.75 65.63
C SER A 41 17.04 -5.54 66.95
N GLY A 42 17.17 -4.27 67.46
CA GLY A 42 17.95 -3.90 68.63
C GLY A 42 17.18 -3.45 69.88
N ASP A 43 15.89 -3.12 69.85
CA ASP A 43 15.20 -2.72 71.10
C ASP A 43 13.67 -2.97 71.10
N GLY A 44 13.21 -3.74 72.05
CA GLY A 44 11.78 -3.99 72.31
C GLY A 44 11.27 -3.04 73.41
N ALA A 45 10.51 -2.05 73.00
CA ALA A 45 9.46 -1.36 73.80
C ALA A 45 9.02 -0.08 73.08
N VAL A 46 7.87 -0.07 72.39
CA VAL A 46 6.96 1.10 72.35
C VAL A 46 5.71 0.71 71.53
N GLN A 47 4.58 0.52 72.13
CA GLN A 47 3.40 -0.08 71.53
C GLN A 47 2.23 0.88 71.22
N ASP A 48 2.23 2.13 71.61
CA ASP A 48 1.04 3.00 71.51
C ASP A 48 1.11 4.12 70.40
N GLU A 49 2.28 4.51 69.96
CA GLU A 49 2.44 5.46 68.87
C GLU A 49 2.59 4.75 67.50
N LEU A 50 2.77 3.43 67.55
CA LEU A 50 2.83 2.51 66.41
C LEU A 50 1.51 2.42 65.62
N SER A 51 0.36 2.67 66.28
CA SER A 51 -0.95 2.57 65.68
C SER A 51 -1.29 3.72 64.73
N ARG A 52 -0.69 4.90 64.84
CA ARG A 52 -0.85 6.02 63.88
C ARG A 52 0.11 5.89 62.70
N SER A 53 1.33 5.46 62.93
CA SER A 53 2.33 5.17 61.90
C SER A 53 1.90 3.98 61.01
N THR A 54 1.19 2.98 61.58
CA THR A 54 0.63 1.84 60.82
C THR A 54 -0.47 2.24 59.85
N ALA A 55 -1.24 3.30 60.14
CA ALA A 55 -2.28 3.78 59.19
C ALA A 55 -1.68 4.49 57.98
N GLU A 56 -0.59 5.25 58.15
CA GLU A 56 0.13 5.91 57.07
C GLU A 56 0.96 4.91 56.24
N ALA A 57 1.58 3.94 56.90
CA ALA A 57 2.28 2.85 56.22
C ALA A 57 1.35 1.94 55.42
N ARG A 58 0.11 1.69 55.88
CA ARG A 58 -0.92 0.98 55.09
C ARG A 58 -1.39 1.79 53.87
N ARG A 59 -1.37 3.13 53.94
CA ARG A 59 -1.64 3.95 52.74
C ARG A 59 -0.50 3.86 51.73
N ALA A 60 0.75 3.96 52.18
CA ALA A 60 1.91 3.81 51.31
C ALA A 60 2.01 2.41 50.71
N GLN A 61 1.62 1.37 51.47
CA GLN A 61 1.54 -0.01 50.96
C GLN A 61 0.45 -0.15 49.89
N LYS A 62 -0.70 0.48 50.06
CA LYS A 62 -1.79 0.47 49.08
C LYS A 62 -1.41 1.21 47.79
N GLU A 63 -0.70 2.33 47.91
CA GLU A 63 -0.17 3.06 46.77
C GLU A 63 0.93 2.26 46.05
N LEU A 64 1.76 1.49 46.76
CA LEU A 64 2.74 0.58 46.20
C LEU A 64 2.06 -0.63 45.52
N GLU A 65 1.01 -1.21 46.11
CA GLU A 65 0.22 -2.26 45.51
C GLU A 65 -0.52 -1.80 44.23
N GLU A 66 -0.99 -0.54 44.22
CA GLU A 66 -1.57 0.08 42.99
C GLU A 66 -0.52 0.34 41.91
N LEU A 67 0.72 0.70 42.26
CA LEU A 67 1.85 0.84 41.35
C LEU A 67 2.29 -0.53 40.79
N ILE A 68 2.32 -1.56 41.62
CA ILE A 68 2.61 -2.95 41.22
C ILE A 68 1.50 -3.49 40.32
N ALA A 69 0.23 -3.18 40.61
CA ALA A 69 -0.92 -3.57 39.79
C ALA A 69 -0.90 -2.90 38.40
N ARG A 70 -0.38 -1.67 38.30
CA ARG A 70 -0.17 -1.00 36.99
C ARG A 70 0.99 -1.60 36.18
N GLY A 71 2.02 -2.12 36.89
CA GLY A 71 3.15 -2.81 36.21
C GLY A 71 2.87 -4.25 35.79
N SER A 72 1.86 -4.89 36.35
CA SER A 72 1.53 -6.31 36.09
C SER A 72 0.52 -6.52 34.95
N ASN A 73 -0.05 -5.44 34.39
CA ASN A 73 -1.06 -5.53 33.33
C ASN A 73 -0.48 -5.53 31.89
N SER A 74 0.79 -5.89 31.72
CA SER A 74 1.40 -6.01 30.39
C SER A 74 1.67 -7.46 29.95
N THR A 75 0.79 -8.41 30.28
CA THR A 75 0.75 -9.68 29.54
C THR A 75 -0.66 -10.24 29.49
N SER A 76 -1.14 -10.30 28.26
CA SER A 76 -2.39 -10.90 27.78
C SER A 76 -2.43 -12.44 27.96
N PRO A 77 -3.42 -13.16 27.39
CA PRO A 77 -4.83 -12.90 27.17
C PRO A 77 -5.73 -14.12 27.50
N GLN A 78 -7.00 -13.97 27.48
CA GLN A 78 -8.00 -14.76 26.77
C GLN A 78 -9.35 -14.91 27.50
N ASN A 79 -10.35 -14.55 26.71
CA ASN A 79 -11.70 -15.12 26.58
C ASN A 79 -12.81 -14.76 27.57
N ALA A 80 -13.76 -14.15 26.96
CA ALA A 80 -15.22 -14.33 26.94
C ALA A 80 -16.03 -13.09 27.37
N ALA A 81 -16.76 -12.61 26.37
CA ALA A 81 -17.83 -11.64 26.44
C ALA A 81 -19.11 -12.26 27.09
N PRO A 82 -20.29 -11.60 27.20
CA PRO A 82 -20.56 -10.16 27.03
C PRO A 82 -21.48 -9.58 28.12
N GLY A 83 -21.66 -8.30 28.11
CA GLY A 83 -22.81 -7.67 28.79
C GLY A 83 -22.69 -6.18 28.99
N SER A 84 -23.21 -5.49 28.01
CA SER A 84 -23.92 -4.21 28.00
C SER A 84 -23.56 -3.07 28.99
N VAL A 85 -23.48 -1.93 28.38
CA VAL A 85 -24.06 -0.62 28.66
C VAL A 85 -23.15 0.50 29.12
N GLN A 86 -22.98 1.36 28.13
CA GLN A 86 -23.00 2.83 28.12
C GLN A 86 -21.94 3.67 28.82
N ARG A 87 -21.29 4.37 27.92
CA ARG A 87 -21.03 5.83 27.89
C ARG A 87 -20.41 6.49 29.12
N ALA A 88 -19.24 6.98 28.96
CA ALA A 88 -19.01 8.39 28.66
C ALA A 88 -17.52 8.69 28.61
N GLY A 89 -17.17 9.40 27.60
CA GLY A 89 -16.28 10.55 27.69
C GLY A 89 -14.79 10.24 27.72
N GLU A 90 -14.27 10.32 26.54
CA GLU A 90 -13.19 11.23 26.15
C GLU A 90 -12.02 11.45 27.10
N ARG A 91 -10.90 11.14 26.49
CA ARG A 91 -9.65 11.90 26.59
C ARG A 91 -8.89 11.78 27.91
N THR A 92 -7.80 11.10 27.82
CA THR A 92 -6.52 11.80 27.68
C THR A 92 -5.43 10.78 27.47
N SER A 93 -4.65 10.93 26.41
CA SER A 93 -3.32 10.39 26.35
C SER A 93 -2.55 10.98 27.51
N SER A 94 -2.31 10.18 28.51
CA SER A 94 -1.45 10.58 29.61
C SER A 94 -0.01 10.55 29.14
N ALA A 95 0.48 11.67 28.69
CA ALA A 95 1.86 11.96 28.96
C ALA A 95 1.98 12.00 30.49
N GLU A 96 2.55 10.97 31.07
CA GLU A 96 3.00 11.07 32.45
C GLU A 96 4.05 12.18 32.49
N THR A 97 3.62 13.34 32.93
CA THR A 97 4.50 14.48 33.09
C THR A 97 5.45 14.22 34.24
N SER A 98 6.65 14.73 34.16
CA SER A 98 7.62 14.73 35.27
C SER A 98 7.06 15.29 36.59
N SER A 99 5.95 16.02 36.52
CA SER A 99 5.17 16.51 37.64
C SER A 99 4.65 15.40 38.55
N ASP A 100 4.14 14.31 37.97
CA ASP A 100 3.59 13.20 38.76
C ASP A 100 4.69 12.39 39.47
N LYS A 101 5.87 12.29 38.87
CA LYS A 101 7.04 11.67 39.52
C LYS A 101 7.61 12.53 40.66
N ILE A 102 7.63 13.85 40.48
CA ILE A 102 8.03 14.79 41.52
C ILE A 102 7.05 14.70 42.70
N ALA A 103 5.75 14.61 42.45
CA ALA A 103 4.74 14.45 43.48
C ALA A 103 4.86 13.13 44.26
N ALA A 104 5.24 12.05 43.58
CA ALA A 104 5.46 10.75 44.25
C ALA A 104 6.72 10.76 45.13
N GLN A 105 7.81 11.37 44.69
CA GLN A 105 9.03 11.53 45.51
C GLN A 105 8.81 12.44 46.73
N GLN A 106 7.96 13.45 46.58
CA GLN A 106 7.62 14.33 47.71
C GLN A 106 6.83 13.57 48.78
N LYS A 107 5.85 12.75 48.42
CA LYS A 107 5.09 11.91 49.37
C LYS A 107 5.97 10.92 50.11
N LEU A 108 7.03 10.41 49.48
CA LEU A 108 7.97 9.51 50.18
C LEU A 108 8.80 10.26 51.23
N ARG A 109 9.27 11.47 50.94
CA ARG A 109 9.98 12.33 51.92
C ARG A 109 9.10 12.73 53.08
N ASP A 110 7.83 13.03 52.84
CA ASP A 110 6.86 13.39 53.89
C ASP A 110 6.58 12.18 54.80
N ALA A 111 6.58 10.96 54.27
CA ALA A 111 6.44 9.72 55.08
C ALA A 111 7.68 9.43 55.93
N GLU A 112 8.88 9.68 55.41
CA GLU A 112 10.14 9.54 56.20
C GLU A 112 10.22 10.56 57.32
N GLU A 113 9.72 11.78 57.07
CA GLU A 113 9.67 12.81 58.09
C GLU A 113 8.63 12.49 59.18
N ALA A 114 7.49 11.90 58.83
CA ALA A 114 6.47 11.42 59.77
C ALA A 114 6.98 10.27 60.67
N ALA A 115 7.76 9.34 60.11
CA ALA A 115 8.38 8.24 60.86
C ALA A 115 9.45 8.74 61.83
N ARG A 116 10.18 9.80 61.47
CA ARG A 116 11.14 10.45 62.34
C ARG A 116 10.44 11.16 63.55
N ARG A 117 9.30 11.83 63.27
CA ARG A 117 8.49 12.50 64.31
C ARG A 117 7.91 11.51 65.30
N ALA A 118 7.51 10.31 64.86
CA ALA A 118 7.01 9.26 65.73
C ALA A 118 8.09 8.78 66.74
N ARG A 119 9.34 8.60 66.31
CA ARG A 119 10.47 8.22 67.18
C ARG A 119 10.86 9.30 68.21
N GLU A 120 10.85 10.56 67.78
CA GLU A 120 11.15 11.69 68.68
C GLU A 120 10.08 11.84 69.74
N ALA A 121 8.80 11.55 69.41
CA ALA A 121 7.71 11.56 70.43
C ALA A 121 7.79 10.38 71.40
N GLU A 122 8.25 9.22 70.97
CA GLU A 122 8.46 8.03 71.81
C GLU A 122 9.55 8.26 72.85
N ILE A 123 10.67 8.86 72.44
CA ILE A 123 11.77 9.21 73.40
C ILE A 123 11.33 10.26 74.43
N ALA A 124 10.45 11.16 74.04
CA ALA A 124 9.91 12.18 74.95
C ALA A 124 8.92 11.59 75.97
N ALA A 125 8.11 10.59 75.59
CA ALA A 125 7.14 9.94 76.50
C ALA A 125 7.81 9.05 77.53
N GLU A 126 8.89 8.33 77.18
CA GLU A 126 9.67 7.55 78.19
C GLU A 126 10.34 8.42 79.23
N LYS A 127 10.87 9.57 78.85
CA LYS A 127 11.46 10.51 79.75
C LYS A 127 10.45 11.10 80.75
N ALA A 128 9.24 11.36 80.28
CA ALA A 128 8.18 11.90 81.16
C ALA A 128 7.66 10.89 82.21
N ALA A 129 7.67 9.59 81.88
CA ALA A 129 7.27 8.52 82.81
C ALA A 129 8.31 8.28 83.92
N ALA A 130 9.60 8.49 83.69
CA ALA A 130 10.69 8.32 84.65
C ALA A 130 10.74 9.47 85.69
N ASP A 131 10.34 10.68 85.30
CA ASP A 131 10.40 11.87 86.15
C ASP A 131 9.18 12.02 87.09
N ALA A 132 8.12 11.24 86.94
CA ALA A 132 6.91 11.26 87.77
C ALA A 132 7.11 10.69 89.16
N THR A 133 8.26 10.08 89.43
CA THR A 133 8.54 9.39 90.71
C THR A 133 9.44 10.17 91.69
N ALA A 134 9.86 11.38 91.30
CA ALA A 134 10.74 12.16 92.21
C ALA A 134 10.14 13.54 92.51
N ARG A 135 9.35 13.63 93.61
CA ARG A 135 8.69 14.86 94.12
C ARG A 135 9.64 15.94 94.61
N GLU A 136 10.95 15.72 94.68
CA GLU A 136 11.93 16.72 95.19
C GLU A 136 12.59 17.55 94.08
N ARG A 137 12.29 17.27 92.81
CA ARG A 137 12.89 17.97 91.67
C ARG A 137 11.93 18.92 90.96
N LYS A 138 10.88 19.40 91.60
CA LYS A 138 9.85 20.23 90.98
C LYS A 138 10.39 21.53 90.32
N ALA A 139 11.40 22.14 90.94
CA ALA A 139 11.99 23.38 90.42
C ALA A 139 12.94 23.14 89.19
N GLU A 140 13.62 21.97 89.11
CA GLU A 140 14.42 21.60 87.98
C GLU A 140 13.52 21.08 86.83
N ALA A 141 12.43 20.37 87.19
CA ALA A 141 11.45 19.89 86.19
C ALA A 141 10.71 21.05 85.50
N GLU A 142 10.42 22.15 86.19
CA GLU A 142 9.81 23.34 85.56
C GLU A 142 10.78 24.06 84.64
N LYS A 143 12.06 24.18 84.98
CA LYS A 143 13.09 24.72 84.10
C LYS A 143 13.35 23.80 82.93
N ALA A 144 13.38 22.49 83.11
CA ALA A 144 13.51 21.51 82.11
C ALA A 144 12.27 21.48 81.17
N ALA A 145 11.07 21.61 81.74
CA ALA A 145 9.83 21.71 80.98
C ALA A 145 9.76 23.02 80.17
N GLN A 146 10.22 24.14 80.68
CA GLN A 146 10.33 25.41 79.94
C GLN A 146 11.40 25.34 78.87
N ALA A 147 12.55 24.73 79.20
CA ALA A 147 13.59 24.50 78.15
C ALA A 147 13.12 23.55 77.05
N LEU A 148 12.40 22.47 77.43
CA LEU A 148 11.81 21.53 76.45
C LEU A 148 10.69 22.19 75.67
N ALA A 149 9.85 23.03 76.31
CA ALA A 149 8.83 23.79 75.57
C ALA A 149 9.45 24.81 74.57
N ALA A 150 10.52 25.51 75.05
CA ALA A 150 11.27 26.41 74.18
C ALA A 150 11.99 25.67 73.03
N GLN A 151 12.51 24.46 73.29
CA GLN A 151 13.10 23.61 72.30
C GLN A 151 12.04 23.11 71.30
N LYS A 152 10.89 22.61 71.75
CA LYS A 152 9.76 22.23 70.92
C LYS A 152 9.23 23.39 70.10
N GLN A 153 9.17 24.59 70.64
CA GLN A 153 8.80 25.79 69.87
C GLN A 153 9.85 26.15 68.80
N ARG A 154 11.15 26.01 69.11
CA ARG A 154 12.22 26.22 68.14
C ARG A 154 12.20 25.16 67.02
N GLU A 155 11.98 23.89 67.40
CA GLU A 155 11.84 22.80 66.42
C GLU A 155 10.60 22.96 65.59
N ALA A 156 9.45 23.32 66.18
CA ALA A 156 8.23 23.61 65.46
C ALA A 156 8.39 24.82 64.46
N ALA A 157 9.08 25.87 64.97
CA ALA A 157 9.40 27.04 64.16
C ALA A 157 10.37 26.69 63.00
N ALA A 158 11.39 25.85 63.25
CA ALA A 158 12.34 25.37 62.24
C ALA A 158 11.66 24.49 61.20
N ARG A 159 10.74 23.59 61.64
CA ARG A 159 9.91 22.77 60.73
C ARG A 159 9.01 23.63 59.84
N LYS A 160 8.31 24.59 60.45
CA LYS A 160 7.46 25.51 59.74
C LYS A 160 8.26 26.33 58.70
N ALA A 161 9.46 26.80 59.10
CA ALA A 161 10.36 27.51 58.19
C ALA A 161 10.86 26.63 57.04
N ALA A 162 11.18 25.35 57.33
CA ALA A 162 11.56 24.38 56.30
C ALA A 162 10.42 24.05 55.34
N GLU A 163 9.18 23.87 55.85
CA GLU A 163 7.97 23.67 55.04
C GLU A 163 7.66 24.90 54.16
N GLU A 164 7.79 26.10 54.72
CA GLU A 164 7.60 27.35 53.98
C GLU A 164 8.67 27.53 52.88
N GLU A 165 9.93 27.19 53.20
CA GLU A 165 11.02 27.22 52.21
C GLU A 165 10.81 26.21 51.07
N LEU A 166 10.40 24.96 51.43
CA LEU A 166 10.06 23.94 50.44
C LEU A 166 8.87 24.37 49.58
N ALA A 167 7.81 24.87 50.20
CA ALA A 167 6.65 25.41 49.47
C ALA A 167 7.02 26.62 48.60
N ARG A 168 7.98 27.42 48.99
CA ARG A 168 8.52 28.52 48.17
C ARG A 168 9.31 27.98 46.97
N LYS A 169 10.18 26.98 47.18
CA LYS A 169 10.92 26.31 46.09
C LYS A 169 9.98 25.66 45.10
N ASN A 170 8.98 24.90 45.58
CA ASN A 170 7.99 24.25 44.72
C ASN A 170 7.18 25.26 43.90
N ARG A 171 6.77 26.38 44.50
CA ARG A 171 6.10 27.46 43.77
C ARG A 171 7.01 28.14 42.73
N ALA A 172 8.30 28.23 42.99
CA ALA A 172 9.26 28.78 42.02
C ALA A 172 9.42 27.84 40.82
N ILE A 173 9.60 26.53 41.09
CA ILE A 173 9.68 25.50 40.05
C ILE A 173 8.39 25.47 39.18
N GLN A 174 7.22 25.53 39.85
CA GLN A 174 5.94 25.53 39.13
C GLN A 174 5.81 26.75 38.19
N ARG A 175 6.27 27.93 38.63
CA ARG A 175 6.30 29.13 37.77
C ARG A 175 7.22 28.96 36.56
N GLU A 176 8.36 28.30 36.74
CA GLU A 176 9.27 27.99 35.63
C GLU A 176 8.61 27.04 34.63
N ILE A 177 7.95 25.96 35.13
CA ILE A 177 7.16 25.02 34.33
C ILE A 177 6.04 25.74 33.57
N ASP A 178 5.27 26.58 34.27
CA ASP A 178 4.17 27.35 33.66
C ASP A 178 4.69 28.32 32.61
N GLY A 179 5.82 28.94 32.83
CA GLY A 179 6.48 29.81 31.85
C GLY A 179 6.90 29.09 30.60
N VAL A 180 7.56 27.93 30.72
CA VAL A 180 7.92 27.07 29.58
C VAL A 180 6.67 26.64 28.79
N ASN A 181 5.66 26.13 29.49
CA ASN A 181 4.41 25.69 28.88
C ASN A 181 3.67 26.83 28.19
N GLY A 182 3.67 28.03 28.76
CA GLY A 182 3.08 29.23 28.19
C GLY A 182 3.73 29.65 26.87
N GLU A 183 5.04 29.67 26.82
CA GLU A 183 5.78 29.97 25.58
C GLU A 183 5.55 28.89 24.51
N ILE A 184 5.52 27.61 24.86
CA ILE A 184 5.23 26.52 23.93
C ILE A 184 3.79 26.64 23.40
N ALA A 185 2.82 26.90 24.26
CA ALA A 185 1.42 27.06 23.86
C ALA A 185 1.25 28.24 22.89
N GLN A 186 1.92 29.36 23.15
CA GLN A 186 1.89 30.52 22.27
C GLN A 186 2.55 30.20 20.94
N GLY A 187 3.68 29.51 20.94
CA GLY A 187 4.35 29.05 19.72
C GLY A 187 3.46 28.14 18.87
N LYS A 188 2.74 27.18 19.47
CA LYS A 188 1.77 26.33 18.77
C LYS A 188 0.61 27.15 18.19
N SER A 189 0.08 28.11 18.94
CA SER A 189 -0.96 29.01 18.46
C SER A 189 -0.50 29.83 17.27
N ASP A 190 0.74 30.32 17.30
CA ASP A 190 1.33 31.07 16.18
C ASP A 190 1.55 30.20 14.94
N LEU A 191 1.94 28.90 15.12
CA LEU A 191 2.00 27.93 13.99
C LEU A 191 0.63 27.75 13.34
N THR A 192 -0.41 27.60 14.15
CA THR A 192 -1.80 27.49 13.66
C THR A 192 -2.22 28.74 12.88
N ALA A 193 -1.74 29.91 13.30
CA ALA A 193 -1.98 31.20 12.64
C ALA A 193 -1.02 31.46 11.47
N ASN A 194 -0.18 30.51 11.10
CA ASN A 194 0.87 30.61 10.08
C ASN A 194 1.90 31.75 10.34
N LYS A 195 2.15 32.07 11.61
CA LYS A 195 3.12 33.08 12.06
C LYS A 195 4.43 32.41 12.47
N ILE A 196 5.16 31.87 11.49
CA ILE A 196 6.32 30.99 11.71
C ILE A 196 7.42 31.69 12.51
N ASP A 197 7.75 32.96 12.21
CA ASP A 197 8.79 33.71 12.92
C ASP A 197 8.45 33.92 14.40
N SER A 198 7.20 34.23 14.69
CA SER A 198 6.71 34.39 16.06
C SER A 198 6.77 33.07 16.82
N ALA A 199 6.33 31.99 16.19
CA ALA A 199 6.37 30.64 16.75
C ALA A 199 7.80 30.20 17.10
N LEU A 200 8.74 30.36 16.16
CA LEU A 200 10.15 30.03 16.40
C LEU A 200 10.78 30.89 17.50
N ASN A 201 10.37 32.15 17.64
CA ASN A 201 10.81 33.02 18.74
C ASN A 201 10.28 32.50 20.09
N HIS A 202 8.98 32.14 20.17
CA HIS A 202 8.40 31.58 21.40
C HIS A 202 9.06 30.24 21.77
N PHE A 203 9.28 29.32 20.82
CA PHE A 203 10.01 28.08 21.11
C PHE A 203 11.47 28.34 21.52
N GLY A 204 12.12 29.36 20.93
CA GLY A 204 13.46 29.79 21.34
C GLY A 204 13.50 30.34 22.77
N LYS A 205 12.45 31.02 23.23
CA LYS A 205 12.33 31.47 24.63
C LYS A 205 12.09 30.27 25.55
N ALA A 206 11.16 29.37 25.21
CA ALA A 206 10.93 28.14 25.96
C ALA A 206 12.24 27.35 26.13
N GLN A 207 13.01 27.18 25.04
CA GLN A 207 14.31 26.49 25.08
C GLN A 207 15.32 27.15 26.03
N LYS A 208 15.36 28.48 26.10
CA LYS A 208 16.24 29.21 27.00
C LYS A 208 15.84 29.07 28.46
N MET A 209 14.57 28.80 28.74
CA MET A 209 14.05 28.53 30.07
C MET A 209 14.33 27.09 30.54
N LEU A 210 14.72 26.21 29.65
CA LEU A 210 15.17 24.85 29.94
C LEU A 210 16.71 24.81 30.17
N PRO A 211 17.22 23.99 31.10
CA PRO A 211 16.48 23.21 32.08
C PRO A 211 15.84 24.08 33.16
N ILE A 212 14.76 23.62 33.77
CA ILE A 212 14.17 24.24 34.95
C ILE A 212 15.09 24.07 36.18
N SER A 213 14.87 24.85 37.23
CA SER A 213 15.70 24.82 38.48
C SER A 213 15.78 23.43 39.14
N ALA A 214 14.80 22.58 38.93
CA ALA A 214 14.80 21.19 39.41
C ALA A 214 15.73 20.27 38.63
N GLY A 215 16.28 20.72 37.46
CA GLY A 215 17.27 19.97 36.67
C GLY A 215 16.75 18.66 36.06
N GLU A 216 15.43 18.51 35.85
CA GLU A 216 14.80 17.29 35.36
C GLU A 216 15.07 17.07 33.86
N PRO A 217 15.97 16.13 33.45
CA PRO A 217 16.25 15.84 32.06
C PRO A 217 15.01 15.38 31.28
N LEU A 218 14.12 14.64 31.94
CA LEU A 218 12.89 14.10 31.36
C LEU A 218 11.92 15.21 30.96
N PHE A 219 11.72 16.22 31.81
CA PHE A 219 10.89 17.38 31.48
C PHE A 219 11.45 18.14 30.30
N SER A 220 12.76 18.46 30.30
CA SER A 220 13.43 19.16 29.22
C SER A 220 13.38 18.35 27.91
N GLY A 221 13.58 17.02 27.97
CA GLY A 221 13.44 16.11 26.82
C GLY A 221 12.04 16.15 26.24
N SER A 222 11.02 15.93 27.09
CA SER A 222 9.61 15.95 26.70
C SER A 222 9.18 17.27 26.05
N LYS A 223 9.63 18.43 26.59
CA LYS A 223 9.27 19.73 26.01
C LYS A 223 9.94 20.00 24.67
N ASN A 224 11.18 19.55 24.49
CA ASN A 224 11.84 19.59 23.19
C ASN A 224 11.14 18.69 22.17
N SER A 225 10.73 17.49 22.57
CA SER A 225 9.94 16.57 21.73
C SER A 225 8.58 17.17 21.34
N GLU A 226 7.92 17.85 22.28
CA GLU A 226 6.65 18.55 22.03
C GLU A 226 6.81 19.68 20.99
N MET A 227 7.87 20.49 21.11
CA MET A 227 8.19 21.56 20.15
C MET A 227 8.53 20.97 18.76
N ALA A 228 9.32 19.90 18.71
CA ALA A 228 9.68 19.22 17.48
C ALA A 228 8.44 18.67 16.74
N SER A 229 7.54 18.04 17.47
CA SER A 229 6.29 17.49 16.92
C SER A 229 5.39 18.59 16.35
N ALA A 230 5.21 19.69 17.08
CA ALA A 230 4.41 20.82 16.61
C ALA A 230 4.99 21.48 15.33
N LEU A 231 6.31 21.59 15.24
CA LEU A 231 7.00 22.12 14.05
C LEU A 231 6.86 21.16 12.87
N TYR A 232 6.94 19.84 13.11
CA TYR A 232 6.73 18.85 12.06
C TYR A 232 5.30 18.85 11.53
N GLU A 233 4.30 18.99 12.39
CA GLU A 233 2.90 19.15 11.96
C GLU A 233 2.71 20.41 11.10
N ALA A 234 3.29 21.54 11.52
CA ALA A 234 3.23 22.77 10.75
C ALA A 234 3.96 22.66 9.39
N LEU A 235 5.06 21.91 9.33
CA LEU A 235 5.80 21.63 8.11
C LEU A 235 4.92 21.01 7.01
N GLN A 236 3.99 20.12 7.38
CA GLN A 236 3.09 19.46 6.43
C GLN A 236 2.13 20.44 5.74
N ASN A 237 1.83 21.57 6.39
CA ASN A 237 0.88 22.58 5.92
C ASN A 237 1.54 23.84 5.37
N ALA A 238 2.88 23.91 5.41
CA ALA A 238 3.61 25.10 4.94
C ALA A 238 3.52 25.28 3.42
N ALA A 239 3.21 26.50 2.99
CA ALA A 239 2.99 26.80 1.58
C ALA A 239 4.31 26.99 0.79
N SER A 240 5.34 27.60 1.40
CA SER A 240 6.60 27.88 0.73
C SER A 240 7.70 26.88 1.06
N ASP A 241 8.57 26.59 0.10
CA ASP A 241 9.73 25.71 0.33
C ASP A 241 10.72 26.30 1.33
N ALA A 242 10.80 27.63 1.42
CA ALA A 242 11.61 28.33 2.41
C ALA A 242 11.10 28.05 3.84
N ASP A 243 9.78 28.15 4.05
CA ASP A 243 9.17 27.85 5.33
C ASP A 243 9.26 26.37 5.68
N LYS A 244 9.05 25.48 4.71
CA LYS A 244 9.26 24.04 4.88
C LYS A 244 10.67 23.73 5.36
N LYS A 245 11.69 24.38 4.77
CA LYS A 245 13.07 24.20 5.19
C LYS A 245 13.28 24.69 6.62
N ARG A 246 12.81 25.89 6.95
CA ARG A 246 12.97 26.49 8.29
C ARG A 246 12.30 25.65 9.38
N LEU A 247 11.06 25.21 9.14
CA LEU A 247 10.32 24.36 10.06
C LEU A 247 10.99 23.00 10.25
N ARG A 248 11.48 22.39 9.17
CA ARG A 248 12.23 21.13 9.22
C ARG A 248 13.51 21.26 10.03
N ASP A 249 14.32 22.28 9.74
CA ASP A 249 15.59 22.50 10.43
C ASP A 249 15.37 22.73 11.94
N ALA A 250 14.31 23.45 12.30
CA ALA A 250 13.92 23.66 13.69
C ALA A 250 13.40 22.38 14.33
N ALA A 251 12.52 21.61 13.66
CA ALA A 251 12.00 20.33 14.16
C ALA A 251 13.13 19.34 14.44
N VAL A 252 14.07 19.21 13.51
CA VAL A 252 15.27 18.35 13.69
C VAL A 252 16.08 18.78 14.88
N ARG A 253 16.37 20.08 15.04
CA ARG A 253 17.16 20.58 16.17
C ARG A 253 16.51 20.27 17.51
N TYR A 254 15.19 20.49 17.66
CA TYR A 254 14.49 20.20 18.91
C TYR A 254 14.36 18.69 19.16
N ALA A 255 14.15 17.89 18.12
CA ALA A 255 14.12 16.43 18.25
C ALA A 255 15.49 15.86 18.69
N GLU A 256 16.60 16.36 18.10
CA GLU A 256 17.95 15.97 18.52
C GLU A 256 18.26 16.39 19.96
N GLU A 257 17.77 17.55 20.39
CA GLU A 257 17.87 17.99 21.79
C GLU A 257 17.06 17.10 22.72
N ALA A 258 15.86 16.71 22.31
CA ALA A 258 15.01 15.78 23.07
C ALA A 258 15.73 14.45 23.29
N ILE A 259 16.28 13.83 22.23
CA ILE A 259 17.00 12.56 22.32
C ILE A 259 18.27 12.66 23.17
N ARG A 260 18.98 13.80 23.11
CA ARG A 260 20.16 14.02 23.98
C ARG A 260 19.80 13.97 25.45
N LYS A 261 18.59 14.43 25.83
CA LYS A 261 18.08 14.40 27.20
C LYS A 261 17.38 13.09 27.54
N THR A 262 16.66 12.55 26.57
CA THR A 262 15.82 11.35 26.69
C THR A 262 16.05 10.43 25.49
N PRO A 263 17.09 9.60 25.49
CA PRO A 263 17.48 8.78 24.34
C PRO A 263 16.38 7.85 23.79
N ASN A 264 15.39 7.53 24.61
CA ASN A 264 14.28 6.65 24.26
C ASN A 264 12.98 7.41 23.93
N ASP A 265 13.06 8.71 23.60
CA ASP A 265 11.89 9.49 23.21
C ASP A 265 11.36 9.07 21.83
N ALA A 266 10.29 8.29 21.83
CA ALA A 266 9.70 7.75 20.61
C ALA A 266 9.21 8.85 19.66
N ALA A 267 8.63 9.94 20.17
CA ALA A 267 8.11 11.03 19.36
C ALA A 267 9.23 11.83 18.69
N ALA A 268 10.34 12.06 19.38
CA ALA A 268 11.51 12.72 18.81
C ALA A 268 12.15 11.86 17.70
N HIS A 269 12.31 10.56 17.92
CA HIS A 269 12.76 9.63 16.88
C HIS A 269 11.80 9.61 15.67
N TYR A 270 10.50 9.63 15.93
CA TYR A 270 9.49 9.72 14.86
C TYR A 270 9.67 10.99 14.03
N VAL A 271 9.82 12.16 14.66
CA VAL A 271 10.05 13.43 13.93
C VAL A 271 11.32 13.39 13.09
N LEU A 272 12.44 12.88 13.64
CA LEU A 272 13.69 12.71 12.88
C LEU A 272 13.51 11.75 11.70
N GLY A 273 12.81 10.65 11.89
CA GLY A 273 12.52 9.69 10.84
C GLY A 273 11.67 10.29 9.72
N MET A 274 10.62 11.00 10.10
CA MET A 274 9.73 11.63 9.12
C MET A 274 10.40 12.77 8.36
N THR A 275 11.16 13.64 9.03
CA THR A 275 11.94 14.70 8.37
C THR A 275 13.00 14.14 7.43
N ALA A 276 13.63 13.01 7.76
CA ALA A 276 14.56 12.32 6.89
C ALA A 276 13.83 11.71 5.66
N MET A 277 12.62 11.20 5.84
CA MET A 277 11.79 10.68 4.75
C MET A 277 11.39 11.78 3.76
N ASP A 278 11.03 12.98 4.25
CA ASP A 278 10.67 14.15 3.42
C ASP A 278 11.80 14.57 2.47
N VAL A 279 13.04 14.43 2.91
CA VAL A 279 14.23 14.70 2.08
C VAL A 279 14.78 13.44 1.38
N LYS A 280 14.00 12.34 1.37
CA LYS A 280 14.33 11.05 0.74
C LYS A 280 15.61 10.38 1.29
N ASN A 281 16.02 10.73 2.49
CA ASN A 281 17.10 10.03 3.20
C ASN A 281 16.55 8.78 3.89
N TYR A 282 16.23 7.76 3.07
CA TYR A 282 15.59 6.53 3.55
C TYR A 282 16.42 5.75 4.57
N PRO A 283 17.76 5.66 4.48
CA PRO A 283 18.55 5.00 5.51
C PRO A 283 18.39 5.62 6.90
N LYS A 284 18.49 6.96 7.02
CA LYS A 284 18.26 7.67 8.29
C LYS A 284 16.79 7.53 8.74
N ALA A 285 15.85 7.66 7.81
CA ALA A 285 14.42 7.49 8.13
C ALA A 285 14.11 6.10 8.70
N LEU A 286 14.70 5.05 8.12
CA LEU A 286 14.52 3.68 8.57
C LEU A 286 15.07 3.47 9.99
N ASP A 287 16.28 3.96 10.28
CA ASP A 287 16.91 3.86 11.60
C ASP A 287 16.07 4.57 12.66
N GLU A 288 15.70 5.81 12.43
CA GLU A 288 14.97 6.63 13.39
C GLU A 288 13.52 6.12 13.62
N LEU A 289 12.80 5.72 12.56
CA LEU A 289 11.46 5.14 12.71
C LEU A 289 11.48 3.77 13.39
N SER A 290 12.55 2.99 13.19
CA SER A 290 12.71 1.73 13.93
C SER A 290 12.87 1.97 15.43
N LYS A 291 13.65 3.00 15.82
CA LYS A 291 13.78 3.42 17.23
C LYS A 291 12.45 3.94 17.79
N ALA A 292 11.69 4.71 17.00
CA ALA A 292 10.37 5.17 17.41
C ALA A 292 9.44 4.00 17.74
N VAL A 293 9.38 2.98 16.87
CA VAL A 293 8.59 1.75 17.09
C VAL A 293 9.12 0.93 18.26
N GLN A 294 10.44 0.86 18.44
CA GLN A 294 11.05 0.15 19.57
C GLN A 294 10.69 0.77 20.91
N ASN A 295 10.63 2.10 20.98
CA ASN A 295 10.36 2.85 22.19
C ASN A 295 8.84 2.97 22.51
N ASP A 296 7.99 2.97 21.47
CA ASP A 296 6.53 2.87 21.60
C ASP A 296 5.96 1.88 20.57
N PRO A 297 5.96 0.58 20.89
CA PRO A 297 5.47 -0.46 19.99
C PRO A 297 3.93 -0.51 19.87
N SER A 298 3.22 0.29 20.66
CA SER A 298 1.75 0.35 20.63
C SER A 298 1.20 1.41 19.69
N ASN A 299 2.04 2.22 19.06
CA ASN A 299 1.63 3.31 18.21
C ASN A 299 1.46 2.85 16.75
N ALA A 300 0.20 2.75 16.31
CA ALA A 300 -0.14 2.34 14.95
C ALA A 300 0.48 3.24 13.87
N LEU A 301 0.59 4.55 14.13
CA LEU A 301 1.15 5.53 13.18
C LEU A 301 2.66 5.31 12.97
N TYR A 302 3.39 4.94 14.03
CA TYR A 302 4.82 4.67 13.93
C TYR A 302 5.08 3.42 13.07
N HIS A 303 4.34 2.35 13.30
CA HIS A 303 4.39 1.15 12.45
C HIS A 303 4.02 1.45 10.99
N TYR A 304 2.99 2.25 10.77
CA TYR A 304 2.59 2.67 9.44
C TYR A 304 3.72 3.40 8.70
N ASN A 305 4.34 4.39 9.34
CA ASN A 305 5.39 5.18 8.70
C ASN A 305 6.70 4.38 8.54
N LEU A 306 7.01 3.46 9.47
CA LEU A 306 8.09 2.48 9.29
C LEU A 306 7.81 1.61 8.05
N GLY A 307 6.60 1.11 7.90
CA GLY A 307 6.18 0.36 6.70
C GLY A 307 6.32 1.17 5.41
N ARG A 308 5.98 2.47 5.43
CA ARG A 308 6.15 3.35 4.27
C ARG A 308 7.60 3.50 3.84
N VAL A 309 8.53 3.75 4.76
CA VAL A 309 9.95 3.87 4.40
C VAL A 309 10.54 2.54 3.95
N GLN A 310 10.13 1.42 4.55
CA GLN A 310 10.52 0.08 4.11
C GLN A 310 10.03 -0.20 2.69
N TYR A 311 8.79 0.17 2.36
CA TYR A 311 8.23 0.02 1.02
C TYR A 311 9.00 0.86 -0.01
N LEU A 312 9.30 2.13 0.30
CA LEU A 312 10.09 3.02 -0.55
C LEU A 312 11.53 2.51 -0.73
N SER A 313 12.06 1.81 0.26
CA SER A 313 13.37 1.14 0.22
C SER A 313 13.31 -0.25 -0.45
N ARG A 314 12.19 -0.63 -1.07
CA ARG A 314 11.93 -1.94 -1.70
C ARG A 314 12.00 -3.15 -0.76
N ARG A 315 11.94 -2.93 0.55
CA ARG A 315 11.89 -3.98 1.57
C ARG A 315 10.43 -4.41 1.80
N TYR A 316 9.82 -5.01 0.78
CA TYR A 316 8.37 -5.21 0.73
C TYR A 316 7.85 -6.17 1.81
N SER A 317 8.60 -7.22 2.15
CA SER A 317 8.23 -8.16 3.21
C SER A 317 8.23 -7.50 4.60
N ASP A 318 9.22 -6.64 4.87
CA ASP A 318 9.29 -5.89 6.12
C ASP A 318 8.15 -4.86 6.18
N ALA A 319 7.91 -4.16 5.05
CA ALA A 319 6.81 -3.19 4.92
C ALA A 319 5.44 -3.86 5.20
N ARG A 320 5.21 -5.05 4.64
CA ARG A 320 4.01 -5.84 4.91
C ARG A 320 3.85 -6.09 6.41
N SER A 321 4.92 -6.53 7.08
CA SER A 321 4.89 -6.82 8.52
C SER A 321 4.57 -5.56 9.35
N SER A 322 5.20 -4.44 9.02
CA SER A 322 4.95 -3.16 9.69
C SER A 322 3.54 -2.63 9.45
N PHE A 323 3.03 -2.69 8.19
CA PHE A 323 1.65 -2.31 7.89
C PHE A 323 0.64 -3.23 8.58
N GLN A 324 0.91 -4.55 8.62
CA GLN A 324 0.05 -5.50 9.33
C GLN A 324 -0.03 -5.13 10.82
N LYS A 325 1.11 -4.84 11.46
CA LYS A 325 1.13 -4.42 12.86
C LYS A 325 0.35 -3.12 13.10
N SER A 326 0.46 -2.15 12.17
CA SER A 326 -0.35 -0.93 12.21
C SER A 326 -1.85 -1.22 12.16
N VAL A 327 -2.28 -2.13 11.26
CA VAL A 327 -3.69 -2.56 11.14
C VAL A 327 -4.16 -3.34 12.36
N ASP A 328 -3.30 -4.15 12.99
CA ASP A 328 -3.62 -4.89 14.20
C ASP A 328 -3.84 -3.95 15.40
N LEU A 329 -3.09 -2.85 15.46
CA LEU A 329 -3.20 -1.82 16.50
C LEU A 329 -4.39 -0.88 16.25
N ASP A 330 -4.63 -0.51 15.00
CA ASP A 330 -5.78 0.30 14.60
C ASP A 330 -6.45 -0.30 13.34
N GLY A 331 -7.45 -1.12 13.57
CA GLY A 331 -8.24 -1.75 12.51
C GLY A 331 -9.09 -0.79 11.67
N ARG A 332 -9.17 0.49 12.06
CA ARG A 332 -9.89 1.55 11.32
C ARG A 332 -8.96 2.47 10.53
N PHE A 333 -7.68 2.15 10.48
CA PHE A 333 -6.71 2.95 9.75
C PHE A 333 -6.67 2.53 8.26
N ALA A 334 -7.58 3.05 7.44
CA ALA A 334 -7.71 2.73 6.01
C ALA A 334 -6.40 2.91 5.21
N PRO A 335 -5.56 3.96 5.42
CA PRO A 335 -4.26 4.07 4.76
C PRO A 335 -3.32 2.91 5.05
N ALA A 336 -3.32 2.35 6.27
CA ALA A 336 -2.49 1.19 6.60
C ALA A 336 -2.99 -0.07 5.89
N GLN A 337 -4.30 -0.30 5.85
CA GLN A 337 -4.92 -1.41 5.12
C GLN A 337 -4.60 -1.33 3.61
N TYR A 338 -4.69 -0.15 3.01
CA TYR A 338 -4.34 0.08 1.61
C TYR A 338 -2.86 -0.21 1.32
N ASN A 339 -1.96 0.32 2.14
CA ASN A 339 -0.52 0.11 1.96
C ASN A 339 -0.12 -1.36 2.24
N LEU A 340 -0.82 -2.05 3.14
CA LEU A 340 -0.69 -3.50 3.33
C LEU A 340 -1.05 -4.24 2.03
N GLY A 341 -2.12 -3.83 1.36
CA GLY A 341 -2.49 -4.34 0.05
C GLY A 341 -1.41 -4.14 -0.99
N LEU A 342 -0.84 -2.94 -1.08
CA LEU A 342 0.26 -2.64 -1.99
C LEU A 342 1.51 -3.49 -1.70
N ALA A 343 1.87 -3.66 -0.42
CA ALA A 343 3.00 -4.49 -0.03
C ALA A 343 2.78 -5.97 -0.41
N ASN A 344 1.56 -6.49 -0.20
CA ASN A 344 1.18 -7.84 -0.62
C ASN A 344 1.28 -8.02 -2.13
N LEU A 345 0.85 -7.04 -2.95
CA LEU A 345 1.04 -7.09 -4.41
C LEU A 345 2.51 -7.18 -4.81
N ARG A 346 3.39 -6.43 -4.15
CA ARG A 346 4.84 -6.43 -4.46
C ARG A 346 5.53 -7.75 -4.17
N ILE A 347 5.00 -8.55 -3.24
CA ILE A 347 5.53 -9.89 -2.91
C ILE A 347 4.72 -11.03 -3.56
N GLY A 348 3.75 -10.71 -4.42
CA GLY A 348 2.96 -11.69 -5.18
C GLY A 348 1.75 -12.27 -4.45
N ASN A 349 1.39 -11.76 -3.28
CA ASN A 349 0.25 -12.21 -2.49
C ASN A 349 -1.04 -11.49 -2.92
N GLU A 350 -1.56 -11.83 -4.10
CA GLU A 350 -2.70 -11.11 -4.70
C GLU A 350 -4.02 -11.27 -3.93
N ALA A 351 -4.26 -12.43 -3.34
CA ALA A 351 -5.48 -12.67 -2.57
C ALA A 351 -5.54 -11.81 -1.29
N GLU A 352 -4.43 -11.73 -0.58
CA GLU A 352 -4.27 -10.89 0.61
C GLU A 352 -4.31 -9.40 0.26
N ALA A 353 -3.77 -9.03 -0.91
CA ALA A 353 -3.84 -7.68 -1.41
C ALA A 353 -5.29 -7.25 -1.67
N LEU A 354 -6.06 -8.11 -2.38
CA LEU A 354 -7.47 -7.87 -2.66
C LEU A 354 -8.29 -7.74 -1.35
N SER A 355 -8.04 -8.63 -0.38
CA SER A 355 -8.66 -8.55 0.94
C SER A 355 -8.35 -7.24 1.65
N SER A 356 -7.09 -6.78 1.59
CA SER A 356 -6.65 -5.54 2.22
C SER A 356 -7.29 -4.31 1.59
N PHE A 357 -7.40 -4.24 0.25
CA PHE A 357 -8.09 -3.15 -0.44
C PHE A 357 -9.57 -3.12 -0.11
N ARG A 358 -10.23 -4.29 -0.05
CA ARG A 358 -11.63 -4.40 0.35
C ARG A 358 -11.87 -3.92 1.79
N ARG A 359 -10.95 -4.23 2.70
CA ARG A 359 -11.01 -3.72 4.08
C ARG A 359 -10.83 -2.20 4.11
N ALA A 360 -9.86 -1.65 3.35
CA ALA A 360 -9.64 -0.21 3.28
C ALA A 360 -10.89 0.56 2.83
N ARG A 361 -11.55 0.10 1.75
CA ARG A 361 -12.79 0.74 1.26
C ARG A 361 -14.01 0.51 2.16
N THR A 362 -14.01 -0.58 2.95
CA THR A 362 -15.07 -0.80 3.94
C THR A 362 -14.89 0.14 5.13
N THR A 363 -13.65 0.39 5.51
CA THR A 363 -13.29 1.32 6.59
C THR A 363 -13.54 2.77 6.19
N ASP A 364 -13.14 3.15 4.97
CA ASP A 364 -13.41 4.45 4.36
C ASP A 364 -14.06 4.25 2.99
N PRO A 365 -15.39 4.38 2.89
CA PRO A 365 -16.11 4.24 1.62
C PRO A 365 -15.72 5.24 0.53
N ASN A 366 -15.02 6.32 0.88
CA ASN A 366 -14.51 7.31 -0.05
C ASN A 366 -13.03 7.12 -0.40
N TYR A 367 -12.42 6.01 0.02
CA TYR A 367 -11.02 5.74 -0.26
C TYR A 367 -10.81 5.30 -1.72
N GLU A 368 -10.85 6.27 -2.63
CA GLU A 368 -10.78 6.11 -4.08
C GLU A 368 -9.66 5.15 -4.53
N LYS A 369 -8.46 5.31 -3.95
CA LYS A 369 -7.28 4.50 -4.29
C LYS A 369 -7.48 3.01 -4.04
N ALA A 370 -8.22 2.63 -3.01
CA ALA A 370 -8.47 1.23 -2.71
C ALA A 370 -9.39 0.57 -3.74
N TYR A 371 -10.42 1.28 -4.20
CA TYR A 371 -11.27 0.80 -5.30
C TYR A 371 -10.49 0.68 -6.61
N LEU A 372 -9.60 1.62 -6.90
CA LEU A 372 -8.80 1.60 -8.12
C LEU A 372 -7.86 0.38 -8.16
N GLU A 373 -7.15 0.10 -7.07
CA GLU A 373 -6.27 -1.07 -7.01
C GLU A 373 -7.04 -2.39 -6.94
N GLU A 374 -8.20 -2.43 -6.28
CA GLU A 374 -9.12 -3.58 -6.35
C GLU A 374 -9.55 -3.84 -7.79
N ALA A 375 -9.94 -2.80 -8.53
CA ALA A 375 -10.38 -2.92 -9.92
C ALA A 375 -9.26 -3.46 -10.82
N ARG A 376 -8.05 -2.93 -10.71
CA ARG A 376 -6.86 -3.40 -11.46
C ARG A 376 -6.55 -4.86 -11.18
N LEU A 377 -6.64 -5.27 -9.93
CA LEU A 377 -6.36 -6.65 -9.55
C LEU A 377 -7.43 -7.61 -10.08
N LEU A 378 -8.70 -7.23 -10.00
CA LEU A 378 -9.81 -8.00 -10.57
C LEU A 378 -9.70 -8.12 -12.10
N SER A 379 -9.34 -7.03 -12.78
CA SER A 379 -9.05 -7.01 -14.21
C SER A 379 -7.93 -8.00 -14.56
N LYS A 380 -6.81 -7.96 -13.83
CA LYS A 380 -5.69 -8.89 -14.00
C LYS A 380 -6.10 -10.36 -13.81
N GLN A 381 -7.02 -10.63 -12.89
CA GLN A 381 -7.56 -11.96 -12.61
C GLN A 381 -8.63 -12.41 -13.61
N GLY A 382 -9.03 -11.54 -14.55
CA GLY A 382 -10.07 -11.82 -15.54
C GLY A 382 -11.50 -11.62 -15.02
N ASP A 383 -11.70 -11.20 -13.78
CA ASP A 383 -13.02 -10.79 -13.26
C ASP A 383 -13.39 -9.40 -13.76
N ARG A 384 -13.74 -9.32 -15.06
CA ARG A 384 -14.11 -8.07 -15.71
C ARG A 384 -15.33 -7.41 -15.08
N ASN A 385 -16.32 -8.21 -14.67
CA ASN A 385 -17.53 -7.69 -14.03
C ASN A 385 -17.22 -7.06 -12.67
N GLY A 386 -16.36 -7.69 -11.89
CA GLY A 386 -15.86 -7.15 -10.63
C GLY A 386 -15.07 -5.87 -10.86
N ALA A 387 -14.15 -5.86 -11.83
CA ALA A 387 -13.36 -4.69 -12.19
C ALA A 387 -14.25 -3.50 -12.60
N VAL A 388 -15.22 -3.71 -13.49
CA VAL A 388 -16.18 -2.68 -13.90
C VAL A 388 -16.95 -2.08 -12.71
N LYS A 389 -17.41 -2.92 -11.77
CA LYS A 389 -18.08 -2.44 -10.55
C LYS A 389 -17.16 -1.56 -9.71
N ALA A 390 -15.91 -1.96 -9.56
CA ALA A 390 -14.94 -1.22 -8.75
C ALA A 390 -14.50 0.09 -9.42
N TYR A 391 -14.26 0.12 -10.74
CA TYR A 391 -13.99 1.37 -11.49
C TYR A 391 -15.18 2.34 -11.44
N ASN A 392 -16.42 1.84 -11.57
CA ASN A 392 -17.60 2.67 -11.40
C ASN A 392 -17.73 3.22 -9.98
N ALA A 393 -17.24 2.52 -8.96
CA ALA A 393 -17.18 3.05 -7.61
C ALA A 393 -16.14 4.17 -7.49
N VAL A 394 -14.96 4.06 -8.14
CA VAL A 394 -14.00 5.17 -8.26
C VAL A 394 -14.67 6.40 -8.87
N LEU A 395 -15.38 6.22 -9.99
CA LEU A 395 -16.03 7.33 -10.71
C LEU A 395 -17.23 7.95 -9.98
N ARG A 396 -17.81 7.25 -9.00
CA ARG A 396 -18.82 7.84 -8.10
C ARG A 396 -18.20 8.76 -7.04
N ILE A 397 -16.95 8.45 -6.62
CA ILE A 397 -16.19 9.25 -5.66
C ILE A 397 -15.54 10.44 -6.37
N ASN A 398 -14.95 10.18 -7.54
CA ASN A 398 -14.23 11.15 -8.35
C ASN A 398 -14.55 10.90 -9.84
N ASP A 399 -15.54 11.59 -10.37
CA ASP A 399 -16.05 11.41 -11.74
C ASP A 399 -15.09 11.92 -12.83
N VAL A 400 -14.05 12.67 -12.44
CA VAL A 400 -12.98 13.17 -13.30
C VAL A 400 -11.68 12.36 -13.15
N ASN A 401 -11.72 11.15 -12.59
CA ASN A 401 -10.56 10.27 -12.56
C ASN A 401 -10.25 9.70 -13.96
N GLY A 402 -9.32 10.36 -14.68
CA GLY A 402 -8.94 9.97 -16.03
C GLY A 402 -8.35 8.54 -16.13
N ASN A 403 -7.64 8.06 -15.09
CA ASN A 403 -7.12 6.70 -15.06
C ASN A 403 -8.26 5.68 -15.00
N ALA A 404 -9.20 5.88 -14.08
CA ALA A 404 -10.36 4.99 -13.96
C ALA A 404 -11.20 4.96 -15.25
N LEU A 405 -11.40 6.11 -15.90
CA LEU A 405 -12.10 6.19 -17.17
C LEU A 405 -11.40 5.39 -18.26
N ARG A 406 -10.07 5.52 -18.41
CA ARG A 406 -9.30 4.77 -19.41
C ARG A 406 -9.32 3.27 -19.16
N GLU A 407 -9.07 2.87 -17.91
CA GLU A 407 -9.03 1.45 -17.53
C GLU A 407 -10.43 0.81 -17.63
N LEU A 408 -11.49 1.52 -17.23
CA LEU A 408 -12.88 1.08 -17.42
C LEU A 408 -13.24 0.94 -18.91
N GLY A 409 -12.80 1.90 -19.74
CA GLY A 409 -12.98 1.83 -21.18
C GLY A 409 -12.35 0.56 -21.77
N SER A 410 -11.16 0.18 -21.31
CA SER A 410 -10.49 -1.06 -21.72
C SER A 410 -11.26 -2.31 -21.28
N GLU A 411 -11.85 -2.33 -20.08
CA GLU A 411 -12.70 -3.45 -19.66
C GLU A 411 -13.96 -3.57 -20.51
N TYR A 412 -14.64 -2.47 -20.79
CA TYR A 412 -15.81 -2.48 -21.67
C TYR A 412 -15.48 -2.92 -23.10
N TYR A 413 -14.31 -2.51 -23.62
CA TYR A 413 -13.83 -2.98 -24.91
C TYR A 413 -13.66 -4.51 -24.92
N ALA A 414 -12.99 -5.05 -23.91
CA ALA A 414 -12.77 -6.47 -23.77
C ALA A 414 -14.06 -7.30 -23.50
N MET A 415 -15.13 -6.63 -23.09
CA MET A 415 -16.49 -7.18 -22.96
C MET A 415 -17.35 -6.93 -24.20
N GLU A 416 -16.77 -6.43 -25.28
CA GLU A 416 -17.46 -6.07 -26.53
C GLU A 416 -18.58 -5.00 -26.33
N SER A 417 -18.55 -4.30 -25.19
CA SER A 417 -19.48 -3.20 -24.86
C SER A 417 -18.93 -1.89 -25.41
N TYR A 418 -18.80 -1.80 -26.72
CA TYR A 418 -18.06 -0.74 -27.40
C TYR A 418 -18.62 0.65 -27.15
N ALA A 419 -19.94 0.83 -27.13
CA ALA A 419 -20.56 2.14 -26.82
C ALA A 419 -20.23 2.65 -25.42
N ALA A 420 -20.14 1.77 -24.41
CA ALA A 420 -19.70 2.12 -23.07
C ALA A 420 -18.19 2.44 -23.03
N SER A 421 -17.39 1.69 -23.78
CA SER A 421 -15.95 1.93 -23.95
C SER A 421 -15.69 3.30 -24.58
N GLU A 422 -16.37 3.62 -25.69
CA GLU A 422 -16.30 4.92 -26.34
C GLU A 422 -16.61 6.07 -25.39
N ASN A 423 -17.72 5.97 -24.65
CA ASN A 423 -18.09 6.98 -23.67
C ASN A 423 -16.99 7.24 -22.64
N CYS A 424 -16.39 6.17 -22.12
CA CYS A 424 -15.31 6.27 -21.14
C CYS A 424 -14.08 6.98 -21.73
N TYR A 425 -13.63 6.61 -22.94
CA TYR A 425 -12.47 7.25 -23.55
C TYR A 425 -12.73 8.70 -23.96
N ARG A 426 -13.91 9.02 -24.46
CA ARG A 426 -14.28 10.41 -24.77
C ARG A 426 -14.30 11.28 -23.52
N ARG A 427 -14.85 10.78 -22.40
CA ARG A 427 -14.79 11.48 -21.12
C ARG A 427 -13.35 11.64 -20.64
N ALA A 428 -12.50 10.62 -20.75
CA ALA A 428 -11.09 10.73 -20.37
C ALA A 428 -10.37 11.82 -21.19
N LEU A 429 -10.62 11.88 -22.51
CA LEU A 429 -10.04 12.90 -23.38
C LEU A 429 -10.57 14.31 -23.10
N ALA A 430 -11.82 14.44 -22.65
CA ALA A 430 -12.39 15.73 -22.28
C ALA A 430 -11.76 16.35 -21.02
N LEU A 431 -11.02 15.56 -20.23
CA LEU A 431 -10.28 16.03 -19.05
C LEU A 431 -8.91 16.62 -19.41
N LEU A 432 -8.42 16.41 -20.63
CA LEU A 432 -7.12 16.91 -21.07
C LEU A 432 -7.21 18.43 -21.28
N SER A 433 -6.12 19.12 -20.94
CA SER A 433 -5.98 20.53 -21.33
C SER A 433 -5.79 20.64 -22.86
N PRO A 434 -6.05 21.81 -23.48
CA PRO A 434 -5.98 21.98 -24.94
C PRO A 434 -4.65 21.63 -25.59
N THR A 435 -3.56 21.64 -24.81
CA THR A 435 -2.19 21.35 -25.28
C THR A 435 -1.72 19.94 -24.94
N GLU A 436 -2.53 19.18 -24.17
CA GLU A 436 -2.19 17.80 -23.80
C GLU A 436 -2.68 16.82 -24.85
N GLU A 437 -1.85 15.84 -25.15
CA GLU A 437 -2.14 14.73 -26.05
C GLU A 437 -1.97 13.40 -25.29
N ASP A 438 -2.95 12.51 -25.46
CA ASP A 438 -2.91 11.17 -24.90
C ASP A 438 -3.00 10.11 -26.02
N PRO A 439 -1.85 9.75 -26.63
CA PRO A 439 -1.82 8.81 -27.74
C PRO A 439 -2.38 7.43 -27.37
N THR A 440 -2.28 7.02 -26.12
CA THR A 440 -2.83 5.74 -25.66
C THR A 440 -4.35 5.76 -25.68
N THR A 441 -4.96 6.83 -25.19
CA THR A 441 -6.43 6.95 -25.20
C THR A 441 -6.95 7.14 -26.63
N TYR A 442 -6.26 7.90 -27.48
CA TYR A 442 -6.62 7.99 -28.91
C TYR A 442 -6.54 6.64 -29.62
N TYR A 443 -5.49 5.87 -29.37
CA TYR A 443 -5.34 4.51 -29.91
C TYR A 443 -6.50 3.61 -29.47
N ASN A 444 -6.82 3.57 -28.17
CA ASN A 444 -7.90 2.74 -27.66
C ASN A 444 -9.28 3.18 -28.19
N LEU A 445 -9.52 4.50 -28.24
CA LEU A 445 -10.76 5.03 -28.82
C LEU A 445 -10.87 4.69 -30.32
N SER A 446 -9.78 4.79 -31.06
CA SER A 446 -9.79 4.43 -32.48
C SER A 446 -10.12 2.95 -32.69
N ALA A 447 -9.56 2.05 -31.89
CA ALA A 447 -9.88 0.63 -31.93
C ALA A 447 -11.35 0.35 -31.55
N THR A 448 -11.88 1.06 -30.56
CA THR A 448 -13.29 0.97 -30.14
C THR A 448 -14.22 1.41 -31.27
N LEU A 449 -13.98 2.57 -31.87
CA LEU A 449 -14.78 3.11 -32.98
C LEU A 449 -14.73 2.20 -34.23
N TYR A 450 -13.57 1.61 -34.50
CA TYR A 450 -13.42 0.64 -35.57
C TYR A 450 -14.28 -0.60 -35.32
N ALA A 451 -14.29 -1.12 -34.08
CA ALA A 451 -15.17 -2.25 -33.71
C ALA A 451 -16.67 -1.90 -33.86
N GLU A 452 -17.04 -0.63 -33.66
CA GLU A 452 -18.39 -0.11 -33.87
C GLU A 452 -18.72 0.21 -35.35
N ARG A 453 -17.79 -0.02 -36.29
CA ARG A 453 -17.91 0.36 -37.69
C ARG A 453 -18.04 1.87 -37.95
N LYS A 454 -17.52 2.68 -37.05
CA LYS A 454 -17.40 4.14 -37.20
C LYS A 454 -16.05 4.49 -37.84
N ASP A 455 -15.79 3.95 -39.01
CA ASP A 455 -14.46 3.88 -39.65
C ASP A 455 -13.82 5.27 -39.85
N ALA A 456 -14.58 6.28 -40.26
CA ALA A 456 -14.06 7.64 -40.47
C ALA A 456 -13.55 8.30 -39.21
N GLU A 457 -14.29 8.13 -38.10
CA GLU A 457 -13.85 8.63 -36.80
C GLU A 457 -12.68 7.81 -36.26
N ALA A 458 -12.71 6.50 -36.42
CA ALA A 458 -11.62 5.60 -36.05
C ALA A 458 -10.29 6.04 -36.70
N ILE A 459 -10.28 6.29 -38.00
CA ILE A 459 -9.11 6.79 -38.74
C ILE A 459 -8.65 8.15 -38.19
N THR A 460 -9.59 9.04 -37.85
CA THR A 460 -9.27 10.35 -37.29
C THR A 460 -8.52 10.24 -35.96
N TYR A 461 -9.00 9.40 -35.06
CA TYR A 461 -8.32 9.20 -33.76
C TYR A 461 -7.04 8.37 -33.90
N ALA A 462 -6.98 7.40 -34.81
CA ALA A 462 -5.75 6.68 -35.13
C ALA A 462 -4.65 7.63 -35.65
N LYS A 463 -5.01 8.59 -36.49
CA LYS A 463 -4.10 9.64 -36.97
C LYS A 463 -3.63 10.54 -35.86
N ARG A 464 -4.48 10.91 -34.88
CA ARG A 464 -4.08 11.69 -33.70
C ARG A 464 -3.12 10.90 -32.81
N ALA A 465 -3.41 9.61 -32.57
CA ALA A 465 -2.51 8.73 -31.84
C ALA A 465 -1.13 8.65 -32.53
N TYR A 466 -1.12 8.49 -33.86
CA TYR A 466 0.09 8.46 -34.67
C TYR A 466 0.90 9.75 -34.55
N ALA A 467 0.25 10.92 -34.62
CA ALA A 467 0.91 12.22 -34.55
C ALA A 467 1.57 12.49 -33.19
N SER A 468 0.97 12.00 -32.11
CA SER A 468 1.46 12.22 -30.73
C SER A 468 2.25 11.04 -30.13
N LYS A 469 2.53 9.99 -30.90
CA LYS A 469 3.14 8.74 -30.44
C LYS A 469 4.53 8.86 -29.80
N SER A 470 5.24 9.96 -30.05
CA SER A 470 6.64 10.15 -29.60
C SER A 470 6.82 10.09 -28.08
N SER A 471 5.75 10.30 -27.31
CA SER A 471 5.75 10.16 -25.85
C SER A 471 5.75 8.70 -25.36
N LEU A 472 5.52 7.74 -26.28
CA LEU A 472 5.43 6.32 -25.96
C LEU A 472 6.77 5.61 -26.20
N GLY A 473 6.98 4.47 -25.54
CA GLY A 473 8.09 3.56 -25.86
C GLY A 473 7.91 2.89 -27.22
N ASN A 474 8.99 2.43 -27.85
CA ASN A 474 9.03 1.90 -29.23
C ASN A 474 7.96 0.84 -29.52
N THR A 475 7.75 -0.12 -28.61
CA THR A 475 6.72 -1.16 -28.80
C THR A 475 5.31 -0.58 -28.85
N ALA A 476 5.01 0.38 -27.97
CA ALA A 476 3.71 1.05 -27.97
C ALA A 476 3.53 1.94 -29.20
N GLN A 477 4.59 2.64 -29.65
CA GLN A 477 4.60 3.37 -30.92
C GLN A 477 4.30 2.45 -32.08
N ALA A 478 4.94 1.27 -32.15
CA ALA A 478 4.70 0.28 -33.20
C ALA A 478 3.23 -0.17 -33.25
N ASN A 479 2.60 -0.39 -32.09
CA ASN A 479 1.17 -0.72 -32.01
C ASN A 479 0.27 0.41 -32.53
N VAL A 480 0.57 1.66 -32.17
CA VAL A 480 -0.17 2.83 -32.66
C VAL A 480 -0.04 2.96 -34.19
N VAL A 481 1.18 2.84 -34.72
CA VAL A 481 1.45 2.92 -36.17
C VAL A 481 0.76 1.78 -36.89
N TYR A 482 0.85 0.56 -36.38
CA TYR A 482 0.15 -0.61 -36.91
C TYR A 482 -1.37 -0.40 -37.00
N ASN A 483 -1.97 0.10 -35.89
CA ASN A 483 -3.41 0.33 -35.83
C ASN A 483 -3.88 1.33 -36.92
N TYR A 484 -3.12 2.41 -37.09
CA TYR A 484 -3.40 3.40 -38.12
C TYR A 484 -3.24 2.80 -39.53
N ALA A 485 -2.18 2.01 -39.77
CA ALA A 485 -1.97 1.31 -41.02
C ALA A 485 -3.11 0.34 -41.35
N LEU A 486 -3.56 -0.44 -40.33
CA LEU A 486 -4.67 -1.38 -40.49
C LEU A 486 -5.96 -0.67 -40.95
N MET A 487 -6.30 0.44 -40.28
CA MET A 487 -7.51 1.20 -40.60
C MET A 487 -7.45 1.81 -42.02
N LEU A 488 -6.29 2.27 -42.43
CA LEU A 488 -6.09 2.74 -43.80
C LEU A 488 -6.23 1.60 -44.81
N GLN A 489 -5.64 0.44 -44.56
CA GLN A 489 -5.76 -0.75 -45.40
C GLN A 489 -7.24 -1.16 -45.57
N GLU A 490 -7.98 -1.28 -44.46
CA GLU A 490 -9.40 -1.65 -44.49
C GLU A 490 -10.28 -0.61 -45.20
N SER A 491 -9.85 0.66 -45.22
CA SER A 491 -10.53 1.72 -45.98
C SER A 491 -10.12 1.78 -47.47
N GLY A 492 -9.34 0.79 -47.95
CA GLY A 492 -8.87 0.70 -49.33
C GLY A 492 -7.66 1.59 -49.65
N LYS A 493 -7.04 2.22 -48.67
CA LYS A 493 -5.86 3.10 -48.83
C LYS A 493 -4.55 2.33 -48.65
N SER A 494 -4.40 1.26 -49.43
CA SER A 494 -3.27 0.33 -49.30
C SER A 494 -1.91 1.00 -49.48
N GLU A 495 -1.80 1.96 -50.40
CA GLU A 495 -0.56 2.69 -50.68
C GLU A 495 -0.10 3.53 -49.50
N GLU A 496 -1.05 4.08 -48.72
CA GLU A 496 -0.74 4.84 -47.49
C GLU A 496 -0.39 3.89 -46.31
N ALA A 497 -0.90 2.66 -46.30
CA ALA A 497 -0.69 1.70 -45.20
C ALA A 497 0.69 1.05 -45.22
N ILE A 498 1.24 0.75 -46.42
CA ILE A 498 2.55 0.06 -46.56
C ILE A 498 3.68 0.77 -45.82
N PRO A 499 3.94 2.09 -46.01
CA PRO A 499 5.01 2.78 -45.31
C PRO A 499 4.83 2.79 -43.79
N LEU A 500 3.59 2.78 -43.30
CA LEU A 500 3.30 2.70 -41.88
C LEU A 500 3.61 1.31 -41.30
N TYR A 501 3.27 0.22 -42.01
CA TYR A 501 3.69 -1.11 -41.57
C TYR A 501 5.21 -1.25 -41.52
N LEU A 502 5.93 -0.66 -42.50
CA LEU A 502 7.40 -0.61 -42.47
C LEU A 502 7.92 0.21 -41.29
N GLU A 503 7.28 1.35 -40.96
CA GLU A 503 7.62 2.14 -39.76
C GLU A 503 7.37 1.34 -38.47
N ALA A 504 6.25 0.62 -38.37
CA ALA A 504 5.96 -0.23 -37.22
C ALA A 504 7.05 -1.31 -37.04
N LEU A 505 7.52 -1.92 -38.13
CA LEU A 505 8.61 -2.90 -38.09
C LEU A 505 9.97 -2.29 -37.79
N ARG A 506 10.20 -1.02 -38.14
CA ARG A 506 11.41 -0.29 -37.73
C ARG A 506 11.42 0.00 -36.23
N LEU A 507 10.26 0.32 -35.66
CA LEU A 507 10.09 0.59 -34.20
C LEU A 507 10.13 -0.70 -33.38
N ASN A 508 9.52 -1.76 -33.88
CA ASN A 508 9.53 -3.09 -33.29
C ASN A 508 9.71 -4.16 -34.39
N PRO A 509 10.94 -4.62 -34.61
CA PRO A 509 11.23 -5.64 -35.63
C PRO A 509 10.48 -6.96 -35.44
N ASP A 510 10.03 -7.23 -34.20
CA ASP A 510 9.30 -8.45 -33.87
C ASP A 510 7.77 -8.30 -33.88
N HIS A 511 7.27 -7.17 -34.42
CA HIS A 511 5.82 -6.93 -34.53
C HIS A 511 5.15 -7.86 -35.52
N GLU A 512 4.71 -9.03 -35.08
CA GLU A 512 4.16 -10.12 -35.88
C GLU A 512 3.04 -9.65 -36.82
N LYS A 513 2.04 -8.95 -36.26
CA LYS A 513 0.87 -8.48 -37.00
C LYS A 513 1.26 -7.58 -38.20
N SER A 514 2.29 -6.74 -38.03
CA SER A 514 2.79 -5.92 -39.15
C SER A 514 3.47 -6.76 -40.22
N LYS A 515 4.25 -7.79 -39.83
CA LYS A 515 4.86 -8.72 -40.83
C LYS A 515 3.78 -9.43 -41.60
N ILE A 516 2.75 -9.93 -40.93
CA ILE A 516 1.64 -10.67 -41.56
C ILE A 516 0.86 -9.77 -42.55
N ASN A 517 0.40 -8.59 -42.09
CA ASN A 517 -0.42 -7.73 -42.94
C ASN A 517 0.39 -7.15 -44.11
N LEU A 518 1.61 -6.71 -43.86
CA LEU A 518 2.50 -6.23 -44.91
C LEU A 518 2.80 -7.34 -45.94
N GLY A 519 3.07 -8.55 -45.48
CA GLY A 519 3.28 -9.71 -46.38
C GLY A 519 2.05 -10.02 -47.24
N ARG A 520 0.85 -9.94 -46.67
CA ARG A 520 -0.40 -10.08 -47.45
C ARG A 520 -0.53 -9.00 -48.52
N MET A 521 -0.26 -7.74 -48.16
CA MET A 521 -0.30 -6.64 -49.11
C MET A 521 0.68 -6.85 -50.27
N TYR A 522 1.89 -7.35 -50.02
CA TYR A 522 2.83 -7.68 -51.08
C TYR A 522 2.34 -8.82 -52.00
N LEU A 523 1.58 -9.80 -51.47
CA LEU A 523 0.94 -10.83 -52.30
C LEU A 523 -0.24 -10.29 -53.13
N GLU A 524 -0.92 -9.26 -52.62
CA GLU A 524 -2.09 -8.64 -53.30
C GLU A 524 -1.68 -7.57 -54.32
N MET A 525 -0.41 -7.18 -54.39
CA MET A 525 0.10 -6.28 -55.43
C MET A 525 -0.03 -6.85 -56.83
N ASN A 526 -0.03 -6.01 -57.83
CA ASN A 526 -0.03 -6.41 -59.24
C ASN A 526 1.16 -5.78 -59.99
N PRO A 527 2.24 -6.54 -60.27
CA PRO A 527 2.44 -7.97 -59.96
C PRO A 527 2.75 -8.22 -58.49
N PRO A 528 2.44 -9.43 -57.96
CA PRO A 528 2.74 -9.79 -56.57
C PRO A 528 4.24 -9.84 -56.28
N ASP A 529 4.67 -9.28 -55.15
CA ASP A 529 6.03 -9.47 -54.60
C ASP A 529 6.06 -10.65 -53.62
N VAL A 530 6.07 -11.85 -54.22
CA VAL A 530 6.01 -13.11 -53.47
C VAL A 530 7.25 -13.33 -52.60
N ASP A 531 8.42 -12.88 -53.05
CA ASP A 531 9.67 -13.11 -52.30
C ASP A 531 9.75 -12.24 -51.04
N THR A 532 9.30 -10.98 -51.13
CA THR A 532 9.18 -10.12 -49.93
C THR A 532 8.13 -10.66 -48.97
N ALA A 533 6.97 -11.10 -49.45
CA ALA A 533 5.93 -11.70 -48.63
C ALA A 533 6.46 -12.96 -47.90
N LEU A 534 7.11 -13.87 -48.60
CA LEU A 534 7.73 -15.07 -48.03
C LEU A 534 8.74 -14.74 -46.94
N ARG A 535 9.59 -13.74 -47.16
CA ARG A 535 10.55 -13.29 -46.14
C ARG A 535 9.87 -12.82 -44.87
N LEU A 536 8.82 -12.00 -44.98
CA LEU A 536 8.07 -11.47 -43.83
C LEU A 536 7.33 -12.58 -43.07
N PHE A 537 6.62 -13.46 -43.79
CA PHE A 537 5.91 -14.58 -43.15
C PHE A 537 6.87 -15.57 -42.51
N LYS A 538 8.04 -15.81 -43.12
CA LYS A 538 9.06 -16.66 -42.53
C LYS A 538 9.61 -16.07 -41.22
N GLN A 539 9.86 -14.76 -41.16
CA GLN A 539 10.24 -14.07 -39.95
C GLN A 539 9.14 -14.15 -38.86
N ALA A 540 7.87 -14.12 -39.23
CA ALA A 540 6.77 -14.32 -38.28
C ALA A 540 6.74 -15.77 -37.76
N TYR A 541 6.89 -16.75 -38.65
CA TYR A 541 6.94 -18.17 -38.33
C TYR A 541 8.17 -18.56 -37.47
N ASP A 542 9.34 -17.98 -37.74
CA ASP A 542 10.56 -18.23 -36.96
C ASP A 542 10.44 -17.69 -35.54
N ALA A 543 9.66 -16.61 -35.33
CA ALA A 543 9.35 -16.07 -34.03
C ALA A 543 8.34 -16.93 -33.24
N ASP A 544 7.28 -17.38 -33.91
CA ASP A 544 6.29 -18.33 -33.40
C ASP A 544 5.85 -19.34 -34.47
N ASN A 545 6.41 -20.53 -34.44
CA ASN A 545 6.07 -21.60 -35.37
C ASN A 545 4.68 -22.23 -35.11
N LYS A 546 4.03 -21.86 -34.04
CA LYS A 546 2.63 -22.21 -33.71
C LYS A 546 1.63 -21.12 -34.06
N SER A 547 2.05 -20.00 -34.65
CA SER A 547 1.14 -19.00 -35.17
C SER A 547 0.36 -19.60 -36.37
N PHE A 548 -0.97 -19.66 -36.22
CA PHE A 548 -1.87 -20.11 -37.26
C PHE A 548 -1.72 -19.21 -38.51
N GLU A 549 -1.73 -17.91 -38.30
CA GLU A 549 -1.63 -16.89 -39.34
C GLU A 549 -0.34 -17.02 -40.13
N ALA A 550 0.81 -17.19 -39.45
CA ALA A 550 2.10 -17.36 -40.10
C ALA A 550 2.13 -18.61 -40.97
N ASN A 551 1.63 -19.75 -40.50
CA ASN A 551 1.54 -20.98 -41.25
C ASN A 551 0.61 -20.86 -42.47
N ASN A 552 -0.60 -20.31 -42.28
CA ASN A 552 -1.56 -20.13 -43.39
C ASN A 552 -0.99 -19.21 -44.46
N ASN A 553 -0.40 -18.06 -44.09
CA ASN A 553 0.13 -17.10 -45.04
C ASN A 553 1.40 -17.60 -45.75
N LEU A 554 2.25 -18.40 -45.09
CA LEU A 554 3.33 -19.13 -45.75
C LEU A 554 2.78 -20.10 -46.78
N GLY A 555 1.71 -20.83 -46.46
CA GLY A 555 1.01 -21.69 -47.41
C GLY A 555 0.58 -20.93 -48.65
N SER A 556 -0.06 -19.76 -48.45
CA SER A 556 -0.53 -18.91 -49.55
C SER A 556 0.62 -18.35 -50.40
N ALA A 557 1.70 -17.90 -49.77
CA ALA A 557 2.86 -17.37 -50.48
C ALA A 557 3.62 -18.45 -51.27
N TYR A 558 3.78 -19.65 -50.73
CA TYR A 558 4.36 -20.77 -51.47
C TYR A 558 3.45 -21.24 -52.60
N LEU A 559 2.13 -21.20 -52.41
CA LEU A 559 1.17 -21.49 -53.51
C LEU A 559 1.32 -20.47 -54.64
N ALA A 560 1.41 -19.17 -54.32
CA ALA A 560 1.67 -18.11 -55.30
C ALA A 560 3.00 -18.32 -56.05
N LYS A 561 4.01 -18.85 -55.37
CA LYS A 561 5.31 -19.23 -55.94
C LYS A 561 5.25 -20.54 -56.73
N LYS A 562 4.13 -21.24 -56.69
CA LYS A 562 3.94 -22.61 -57.26
C LYS A 562 4.85 -23.68 -56.62
N ASP A 563 5.31 -23.43 -55.39
CA ASP A 563 6.00 -24.42 -54.54
C ASP A 563 4.95 -25.20 -53.74
N TYR A 564 4.25 -26.08 -54.43
CA TYR A 564 3.11 -26.83 -53.88
C TYR A 564 3.54 -27.69 -52.68
N LYS A 565 4.74 -28.24 -52.71
CA LYS A 565 5.25 -29.07 -51.58
C LYS A 565 5.30 -28.30 -50.28
N ASN A 566 5.87 -27.11 -50.31
CA ASN A 566 5.93 -26.26 -49.11
C ASN A 566 4.55 -25.69 -48.79
N ALA A 567 3.74 -25.30 -49.76
CA ALA A 567 2.38 -24.83 -49.52
C ALA A 567 1.53 -25.87 -48.79
N ILE A 568 1.56 -27.13 -49.22
CA ILE A 568 0.87 -28.25 -48.55
C ILE A 568 1.33 -28.40 -47.10
N LYS A 569 2.66 -28.42 -46.90
CA LYS A 569 3.25 -28.53 -45.57
C LYS A 569 2.72 -27.47 -44.60
N PHE A 570 2.71 -26.22 -45.02
CA PHE A 570 2.32 -25.12 -44.18
C PHE A 570 0.80 -25.04 -43.96
N TYR A 571 -0.03 -25.33 -44.97
CA TYR A 571 -1.47 -25.46 -44.78
C TYR A 571 -1.85 -26.64 -43.86
N GLN A 572 -1.15 -27.77 -43.94
CA GLN A 572 -1.33 -28.88 -43.02
C GLN A 572 -0.97 -28.47 -41.58
N ASN A 573 0.12 -27.68 -41.40
CA ASN A 573 0.48 -27.13 -40.09
C ASN A 573 -0.62 -26.20 -39.54
N ALA A 574 -1.13 -25.29 -40.40
CA ALA A 574 -2.23 -24.40 -40.01
C ALA A 574 -3.48 -25.18 -39.60
N LEU A 575 -3.86 -26.23 -40.32
CA LEU A 575 -5.00 -27.09 -39.98
C LEU A 575 -4.76 -27.95 -38.73
N ARG A 576 -3.52 -28.24 -38.36
CA ARG A 576 -3.24 -28.89 -37.06
C ARG A 576 -3.47 -27.91 -35.88
N LEU A 577 -3.23 -26.64 -36.10
CA LEU A 577 -3.45 -25.58 -35.09
C LEU A 577 -4.95 -25.26 -35.01
N GLU A 578 -5.61 -25.10 -36.17
CA GLU A 578 -7.05 -24.84 -36.26
C GLU A 578 -7.77 -25.88 -37.12
N PRO A 579 -8.13 -27.06 -36.59
CA PRO A 579 -8.73 -28.13 -37.39
C PRO A 579 -10.11 -27.81 -37.98
N SER A 580 -10.79 -26.80 -37.44
CA SER A 580 -12.12 -26.37 -37.90
C SER A 580 -12.08 -25.34 -39.05
N ASN A 581 -10.91 -24.83 -39.42
CA ASN A 581 -10.80 -23.76 -40.42
C ASN A 581 -11.05 -24.27 -41.85
N ASN A 582 -12.25 -24.00 -42.35
CA ASN A 582 -12.70 -24.44 -43.66
C ASN A 582 -11.99 -23.70 -44.81
N THR A 583 -11.59 -22.47 -44.62
CA THR A 583 -10.85 -21.68 -45.64
C THR A 583 -9.49 -22.30 -45.92
N VAL A 584 -8.73 -22.62 -44.88
CA VAL A 584 -7.40 -23.27 -45.02
C VAL A 584 -7.55 -24.67 -45.61
N ARG A 585 -8.62 -25.40 -45.26
CA ARG A 585 -8.91 -26.72 -45.85
C ARG A 585 -9.20 -26.61 -47.34
N SER A 586 -9.93 -25.59 -47.78
CA SER A 586 -10.16 -25.29 -49.19
C SER A 586 -8.85 -24.99 -49.92
N ASN A 587 -8.00 -24.13 -49.33
CA ASN A 587 -6.70 -23.78 -49.93
C ASN A 587 -5.78 -25.01 -50.04
N LEU A 588 -5.78 -25.88 -49.03
CA LEU A 588 -5.03 -27.13 -49.07
C LEU A 588 -5.53 -28.07 -50.17
N ALA A 589 -6.86 -28.22 -50.29
CA ALA A 589 -7.45 -29.04 -51.34
C ALA A 589 -7.13 -28.51 -52.77
N GLN A 590 -7.22 -27.20 -52.94
CA GLN A 590 -6.82 -26.53 -54.19
C GLN A 590 -5.33 -26.72 -54.48
N THR A 591 -4.49 -26.65 -53.47
CA THR A 591 -3.05 -26.85 -53.59
C THR A 591 -2.73 -28.28 -54.01
N TYR A 592 -3.40 -29.29 -53.43
CA TYR A 592 -3.28 -30.68 -53.87
C TYR A 592 -3.71 -30.85 -55.31
N ALA A 593 -4.83 -30.25 -55.70
CA ALA A 593 -5.29 -30.31 -57.08
C ALA A 593 -4.28 -29.67 -58.05
N SER A 594 -3.69 -28.53 -57.68
CA SER A 594 -2.67 -27.83 -58.50
C SER A 594 -1.36 -28.61 -58.60
N ASP A 595 -1.02 -29.43 -57.60
CA ASP A 595 0.15 -30.31 -57.58
C ASP A 595 -0.09 -31.67 -58.26
N GLY A 596 -1.32 -31.89 -58.79
CA GLY A 596 -1.70 -33.18 -59.38
C GLY A 596 -1.99 -34.30 -58.39
N GLN A 597 -2.03 -34.00 -57.09
CA GLN A 597 -2.38 -34.95 -56.03
C GLN A 597 -3.90 -35.08 -55.89
N PHE A 598 -4.56 -35.53 -56.95
CA PHE A 598 -6.02 -35.51 -57.08
C PHE A 598 -6.75 -36.35 -56.01
N ASP A 599 -6.20 -37.48 -55.54
CA ASP A 599 -6.81 -38.29 -54.51
C ASP A 599 -6.82 -37.53 -53.16
N ASN A 600 -5.76 -36.82 -52.84
CA ASN A 600 -5.68 -35.98 -51.64
C ASN A 600 -6.63 -34.78 -51.78
N ALA A 601 -6.72 -34.15 -52.93
CA ALA A 601 -7.67 -33.07 -53.21
C ALA A 601 -9.12 -33.56 -53.02
N LYS A 602 -9.48 -34.70 -53.63
CA LYS A 602 -10.82 -35.31 -53.53
C LYS A 602 -11.21 -35.61 -52.08
N THR A 603 -10.29 -36.21 -51.32
CA THR A 603 -10.48 -36.50 -49.88
C THR A 603 -10.71 -35.22 -49.10
N THR A 604 -9.89 -34.20 -49.35
CA THR A 604 -9.92 -32.93 -48.60
C THR A 604 -11.19 -32.12 -48.92
N TYR A 605 -11.60 -32.03 -50.17
CA TYR A 605 -12.86 -31.39 -50.56
C TYR A 605 -14.08 -32.16 -50.03
N THR A 606 -14.06 -33.48 -50.04
CA THR A 606 -15.14 -34.30 -49.49
C THR A 606 -15.29 -34.07 -47.99
N GLU A 607 -14.18 -33.97 -47.24
CA GLU A 607 -14.21 -33.63 -45.84
C GLU A 607 -14.70 -32.19 -45.60
N LEU A 608 -14.34 -31.24 -46.45
CA LEU A 608 -14.83 -29.86 -46.38
C LEU A 608 -16.35 -29.83 -46.58
N ILE A 609 -16.89 -30.52 -47.59
CA ILE A 609 -18.34 -30.64 -47.83
C ILE A 609 -19.06 -31.35 -46.68
N ARG A 610 -18.45 -32.38 -46.10
CA ARG A 610 -19.02 -33.08 -44.93
C ARG A 610 -19.15 -32.14 -43.72
N ARG A 611 -18.21 -31.22 -43.55
CA ARG A 611 -18.21 -30.23 -42.45
C ARG A 611 -19.13 -29.05 -42.75
N ASP A 612 -19.14 -28.60 -43.98
CA ASP A 612 -19.92 -27.47 -44.47
C ASP A 612 -20.61 -27.84 -45.77
N GLY A 613 -21.78 -28.45 -45.64
CA GLY A 613 -22.60 -28.86 -46.80
C GLY A 613 -23.15 -27.69 -47.62
N THR A 614 -22.89 -26.45 -47.20
CA THR A 614 -23.28 -25.23 -47.92
C THR A 614 -22.11 -24.59 -48.68
N ASN A 615 -20.93 -25.16 -48.61
CA ASN A 615 -19.74 -24.66 -49.35
C ASN A 615 -19.79 -25.07 -50.84
N TRP A 616 -20.60 -24.36 -51.58
CA TRP A 616 -20.85 -24.67 -53.01
C TRP A 616 -19.60 -24.56 -53.89
N ASP A 617 -18.62 -23.74 -53.53
CA ASP A 617 -17.33 -23.71 -54.21
C ASP A 617 -16.59 -25.03 -54.07
N ALA A 618 -16.62 -25.67 -52.91
CA ALA A 618 -16.02 -26.99 -52.71
C ALA A 618 -16.66 -28.07 -53.59
N TYR A 619 -17.98 -28.01 -53.83
CA TYR A 619 -18.66 -28.94 -54.78
C TYR A 619 -18.17 -28.71 -56.19
N VAL A 620 -18.04 -27.44 -56.66
CA VAL A 620 -17.56 -27.15 -58.02
C VAL A 620 -16.11 -27.63 -58.18
N GLU A 621 -15.24 -27.30 -57.23
CA GLU A 621 -13.83 -27.70 -57.33
C GLU A 621 -13.66 -29.22 -57.19
N LEU A 622 -14.46 -29.91 -56.38
CA LEU A 622 -14.47 -31.37 -56.31
C LEU A 622 -14.94 -31.98 -57.65
N GLY A 623 -15.95 -31.37 -58.30
CA GLY A 623 -16.38 -31.75 -59.62
C GLY A 623 -15.24 -31.67 -60.64
N LYS A 624 -14.45 -30.58 -60.66
CA LYS A 624 -13.25 -30.43 -61.51
C LYS A 624 -12.18 -31.48 -61.24
N VAL A 625 -11.93 -31.77 -59.92
CA VAL A 625 -10.98 -32.81 -59.52
C VAL A 625 -11.47 -34.19 -60.02
N CYS A 626 -12.76 -34.49 -59.90
CA CYS A 626 -13.34 -35.71 -60.47
C CYS A 626 -13.17 -35.79 -61.98
N MET A 627 -13.35 -34.67 -62.69
CA MET A 627 -13.05 -34.61 -64.10
C MET A 627 -11.57 -34.93 -64.41
N SER A 628 -10.63 -34.30 -63.67
CA SER A 628 -9.19 -34.52 -63.85
C SER A 628 -8.74 -35.97 -63.62
N THR A 629 -9.51 -36.73 -62.83
CA THR A 629 -9.26 -38.16 -62.53
C THR A 629 -10.09 -39.12 -63.42
N GLY A 630 -10.90 -38.60 -64.33
CA GLY A 630 -11.79 -39.43 -65.11
C GLY A 630 -13.03 -39.98 -64.38
N ASP A 631 -13.30 -39.52 -63.16
CA ASP A 631 -14.51 -39.87 -62.41
C ASP A 631 -15.69 -39.02 -62.90
N VAL A 632 -16.17 -39.36 -64.15
CA VAL A 632 -17.25 -38.64 -64.81
C VAL A 632 -18.54 -38.64 -63.97
N ALA A 633 -18.88 -39.77 -63.35
CA ALA A 633 -20.06 -39.90 -62.51
C ALA A 633 -20.00 -39.04 -61.24
N GLY A 634 -18.86 -39.01 -60.62
CA GLY A 634 -18.61 -38.11 -59.49
C GLY A 634 -18.70 -36.64 -59.88
N ALA A 635 -18.08 -36.28 -60.98
CA ALA A 635 -18.12 -34.90 -61.48
C ALA A 635 -19.55 -34.43 -61.78
N GLU A 636 -20.32 -35.26 -62.56
CA GLU A 636 -21.71 -34.92 -62.83
C GLU A 636 -22.58 -34.81 -61.60
N ARG A 637 -22.38 -35.70 -60.66
CA ARG A 637 -23.13 -35.67 -59.36
C ARG A 637 -22.91 -34.36 -58.61
N TYR A 638 -21.68 -33.99 -58.38
CA TYR A 638 -21.37 -32.79 -57.58
C TYR A 638 -21.78 -31.49 -58.31
N LEU A 639 -21.51 -31.38 -59.61
CA LEU A 639 -21.89 -30.20 -60.37
C LEU A 639 -23.41 -30.08 -60.62
N SER A 640 -24.14 -31.18 -60.80
CA SER A 640 -25.61 -31.20 -60.90
C SER A 640 -26.24 -30.83 -59.54
N GLU A 641 -25.63 -31.20 -58.43
CA GLU A 641 -26.08 -30.79 -57.10
C GLU A 641 -25.99 -29.27 -56.90
N VAL A 642 -24.90 -28.64 -57.34
CA VAL A 642 -24.76 -27.17 -57.35
C VAL A 642 -25.83 -26.56 -58.26
N GLN A 643 -25.99 -27.06 -59.51
CA GLN A 643 -26.96 -26.55 -60.47
C GLN A 643 -28.40 -26.60 -59.93
N THR A 644 -28.72 -27.65 -59.17
CA THR A 644 -30.08 -27.87 -58.64
C THR A 644 -30.33 -27.03 -57.38
N LYS A 645 -29.41 -27.03 -56.43
CA LYS A 645 -29.61 -26.41 -55.14
C LYS A 645 -29.21 -24.92 -55.11
N ARG A 646 -28.30 -24.51 -55.98
CA ARG A 646 -27.79 -23.13 -56.11
C ARG A 646 -27.57 -22.73 -57.57
N PRO A 647 -28.63 -22.64 -58.40
CA PRO A 647 -28.53 -22.49 -59.86
C PRO A 647 -27.79 -21.23 -60.33
N ASN A 648 -27.66 -20.21 -59.46
CA ASN A 648 -26.93 -18.98 -59.77
C ASN A 648 -25.46 -19.02 -59.32
N HIS A 649 -25.04 -20.04 -58.54
CA HIS A 649 -23.66 -20.13 -58.04
C HIS A 649 -22.73 -20.59 -59.17
N ARG A 650 -21.80 -19.74 -59.57
CA ARG A 650 -20.85 -20.00 -60.70
C ARG A 650 -21.55 -20.57 -61.90
N ARG A 651 -22.75 -20.07 -62.21
CA ARG A 651 -23.71 -20.65 -63.22
C ARG A 651 -23.07 -20.92 -64.54
N ALA A 652 -22.32 -19.96 -65.10
CA ALA A 652 -21.69 -20.11 -66.45
C ALA A 652 -20.71 -21.30 -66.41
N GLU A 653 -19.83 -21.33 -65.45
CA GLU A 653 -18.80 -22.37 -65.31
C GLU A 653 -19.42 -23.75 -65.01
N VAL A 654 -20.38 -23.86 -64.11
CA VAL A 654 -21.07 -25.14 -63.84
C VAL A 654 -21.79 -25.66 -65.05
N THR A 655 -22.45 -24.77 -65.82
CA THR A 655 -23.12 -25.15 -67.05
C THR A 655 -22.13 -25.62 -68.12
N GLU A 656 -21.02 -24.95 -68.28
CA GLU A 656 -19.95 -25.33 -69.25
C GLU A 656 -19.35 -26.70 -68.84
N LEU A 657 -19.00 -26.91 -67.57
CA LEU A 657 -18.45 -28.16 -67.06
C LEU A 657 -19.42 -29.33 -67.28
N LEU A 658 -20.72 -29.16 -66.98
CA LEU A 658 -21.75 -30.18 -67.21
C LEU A 658 -21.97 -30.46 -68.67
N SER A 659 -21.91 -29.44 -69.58
CA SER A 659 -21.99 -29.60 -71.00
C SER A 659 -20.80 -30.40 -71.53
N ALA A 660 -19.59 -30.10 -71.08
CA ALA A 660 -18.38 -30.84 -71.44
C ALA A 660 -18.45 -32.32 -71.04
N ILE A 661 -18.98 -32.61 -69.83
CA ILE A 661 -19.20 -33.98 -69.37
C ILE A 661 -20.20 -34.73 -70.29
N ARG A 662 -21.34 -34.10 -70.55
CA ARG A 662 -22.44 -34.73 -71.35
C ARG A 662 -22.14 -34.91 -72.86
N SER A 663 -21.32 -34.05 -73.41
CA SER A 663 -20.91 -34.16 -74.81
C SER A 663 -19.81 -35.19 -75.05
N GLY A 664 -19.29 -35.82 -74.05
CA GLY A 664 -18.15 -36.73 -74.19
C GLY A 664 -16.84 -36.05 -74.60
N GLY A 665 -16.82 -34.71 -74.67
CA GLY A 665 -15.66 -33.91 -75.10
C GLY A 665 -14.53 -33.80 -74.04
N PHE A 666 -14.58 -34.64 -73.05
CA PHE A 666 -13.61 -34.62 -71.91
C PHE A 666 -12.55 -35.73 -72.14
N GLN A 667 -11.30 -35.36 -72.27
CA GLN A 667 -10.16 -36.25 -72.09
C GLN A 667 -9.54 -36.05 -70.70
N ALA A 668 -9.49 -37.11 -69.86
CA ALA A 668 -8.74 -37.11 -68.65
C ALA A 668 -7.27 -36.79 -68.97
N LYS A 669 -6.71 -35.79 -68.26
CA LYS A 669 -5.29 -35.41 -68.33
C LYS A 669 -4.42 -36.36 -67.50
#